data_f06429d1d73f531236be35152d739871
#
_entry.id   f06429d1d73f531236be35152d739871
#
_cell.length_a   1.000
_cell.length_b   1.000
_cell.length_c   1.000
_cell.angle_alpha   90.00
_cell.angle_beta   90.00
_cell.angle_gamma   90.00
#
_symmetry.space_group_name_H-M   'P 1'
#
loop_
_entity.id
_entity.type
_entity.pdbx_description
1 polymer ?
#
loop_
_entity_poly.entity_id
_entity_poly.type
_entity_poly.pdbx_seq_one_letter_code
_entity_poly.pdbx_strand_id
1 'polypeptide(L)'
;MSSRLMGLATSAMLLGSTVVVVGCEGEQGLAGAQGPAGQNGQGGAPGRDGTNGTPGQDGDDGAPGQNGQDGDDGAPGQDGEDGQPGSQGPAGPGSYGQPGPGAITRAPGVEAGTPLSSVIAITFRGDLGTGAGNLPEYVKARVNQVVAGQMPTPMVFPLPPASTDTVRTVPGLFSSTVIKWMDPIGYSKTSPRFGANVDYIAFFGDKWSANGNAPQYNGSGSAAWLWINHEYISGTKPGTGKAPLGQHLDFAKFLRNTGSLSNTVTDGTTWQANELVTYNKEWKKQLGGSWIRVVQDPATGEWAVDRSAANLRYDASSATLAKVVGVTLSGTERDDSGALLPDGVVPGTHSNCSGGQTPWGTIFTGEENVQGVYGDPELAVWVDGKNEWTANAQGFAPGAPVAPDFAAPTSGDLVSSDANSTHRKDGYAYLTEIDPGQPGDLWYDKDAAKPGAGHRKLGIMGRAHWENAAFVVDSNWKLLNNQPIVIYGGDDRRGGRIFKFVSSGNYTEGMTKKQIRDLLNDGKLYAAHFAGLDNSTGDTLVGGAIPTEQAPGQGRWVELSVDSQDLAPNGEAYGQPTLTVGAALRDANYNAVGGFTTDDQVRKVLFTVANKLGVMELNRPEDLEWNPKDPSGQPLLYVAFTEHGQPTYLDQQGRVATAQFNGTNWVVKARGATDNRSGDRVGSIFGIRESSTSAPGGSKTFTYFRVWKGETASLSAAPEYSAAKPDNILIDRDGGVWFGTDGNFGVNKVADSVYYLNQNPAHVGSEYFRRAFRVLSLPSDAEATGPAFSSDMKTLFVSVQHPGEDNFSVWP
;
A
#
# COMPACT_ATOMS: atom_id res chain seq x y z
N MET A 1 -55.69 45.50 1.77
CA MET A 1 -56.47 44.44 2.44
C MET A 1 -55.54 43.26 2.73
N SER A 2 -55.36 43.05 4.03
CA SER A 2 -54.94 41.82 4.72
C SER A 2 -53.66 41.04 4.22
N SER A 3 -52.52 41.26 4.71
CA SER A 3 -51.72 40.70 5.84
C SER A 3 -51.92 39.18 6.08
N ARG A 4 -50.82 38.46 5.91
CA ARG A 4 -50.37 37.42 6.87
C ARG A 4 -48.85 37.18 6.71
N LEU A 5 -48.14 37.52 7.77
CA LEU A 5 -46.81 37.05 8.12
C LEU A 5 -46.89 35.53 8.42
N MET A 6 -45.89 34.78 7.91
CA MET A 6 -45.54 33.52 8.51
C MET A 6 -43.99 33.48 8.63
N GLY A 7 -43.55 33.38 9.87
CA GLY A 7 -42.12 33.34 10.19
C GLY A 7 -41.48 32.05 9.75
N LEU A 8 -40.31 32.18 9.19
CA LEU A 8 -39.38 31.04 8.97
C LEU A 8 -38.47 30.91 10.21
N ALA A 9 -38.62 29.80 10.87
CA ALA A 9 -37.64 29.34 11.86
C ALA A 9 -36.43 28.78 11.09
N THR A 10 -35.27 29.40 11.24
CA THR A 10 -34.01 28.94 10.75
C THR A 10 -33.52 27.78 11.61
N SER A 11 -33.66 26.55 11.16
CA SER A 11 -32.93 25.42 11.73
C SER A 11 -31.57 25.34 11.03
N ALA A 12 -30.54 25.70 11.76
CA ALA A 12 -29.15 25.45 11.35
C ALA A 12 -28.91 23.93 11.44
N MET A 13 -28.89 23.26 10.31
CA MET A 13 -28.33 21.90 10.22
C MET A 13 -26.82 22.04 10.16
N LEU A 14 -26.14 21.66 11.24
CA LEU A 14 -24.73 21.33 11.25
C LEU A 14 -24.57 20.06 10.40
N LEU A 15 -24.06 20.19 9.19
CA LEU A 15 -23.55 19.08 8.41
C LEU A 15 -22.20 18.68 9.02
N GLY A 16 -22.21 17.65 9.85
CA GLY A 16 -21.01 16.96 10.26
C GLY A 16 -20.43 16.24 9.05
N SER A 17 -19.28 16.69 8.57
CA SER A 17 -18.51 16.00 7.54
C SER A 17 -17.99 14.70 8.15
N THR A 18 -18.57 13.57 7.79
CA THR A 18 -18.00 12.26 8.06
C THR A 18 -16.82 12.10 7.09
N VAL A 19 -15.61 12.25 7.57
CA VAL A 19 -14.42 11.86 6.81
C VAL A 19 -14.38 10.34 6.90
N VAL A 20 -14.76 9.68 5.85
CA VAL A 20 -14.51 8.25 5.67
C VAL A 20 -13.05 8.14 5.27
N VAL A 21 -12.27 7.47 6.09
CA VAL A 21 -10.90 7.06 5.72
C VAL A 21 -11.07 5.93 4.73
N VAL A 22 -10.78 6.21 3.48
CA VAL A 22 -10.71 5.19 2.44
C VAL A 22 -9.29 4.69 2.45
N GLY A 23 -9.06 3.52 3.04
CA GLY A 23 -7.88 2.70 2.77
C GLY A 23 -7.91 2.22 1.32
N CYS A 24 -7.08 1.27 0.93
CA CYS A 24 -7.27 0.55 -0.35
C CYS A 24 -8.64 -0.13 -0.36
N GLU A 25 -9.69 0.66 -0.16
CA GLU A 25 -11.05 0.19 0.01
C GLU A 25 -11.61 -0.26 -1.33
N GLY A 26 -11.85 -1.54 -1.43
CA GLY A 26 -12.92 -2.01 -2.27
C GLY A 26 -14.23 -1.37 -1.81
N GLU A 27 -15.04 -0.81 -2.71
CA GLU A 27 -16.33 -0.23 -2.38
C GLU A 27 -17.15 -1.16 -1.48
N GLN A 28 -17.67 -0.65 -0.36
CA GLN A 28 -18.64 -1.36 0.46
C GLN A 28 -19.78 -1.86 -0.40
N GLY A 29 -19.89 -3.17 -0.54
CA GLY A 29 -21.07 -3.79 -1.10
C GLY A 29 -22.27 -3.39 -0.27
N LEU A 30 -23.38 -3.02 -0.92
CA LEU A 30 -24.65 -2.75 -0.26
C LEU A 30 -24.96 -3.90 0.71
N ALA A 31 -25.18 -3.59 1.98
CA ALA A 31 -25.52 -4.56 2.99
C ALA A 31 -26.64 -5.47 2.50
N GLY A 32 -26.38 -6.77 2.47
CA GLY A 32 -27.38 -7.77 2.12
C GLY A 32 -28.53 -7.71 3.12
N ALA A 33 -29.75 -7.90 2.63
CA ALA A 33 -30.94 -7.90 3.47
C ALA A 33 -30.77 -8.90 4.63
N GLN A 34 -30.94 -8.41 5.85
CA GLN A 34 -30.85 -9.19 7.08
C GLN A 34 -31.78 -10.41 7.01
N GLY A 35 -31.21 -11.59 7.15
CA GLY A 35 -31.97 -12.83 7.22
C GLY A 35 -32.90 -12.85 8.44
N PRO A 36 -34.00 -13.63 8.41
CA PRO A 36 -34.93 -13.69 9.52
C PRO A 36 -34.23 -14.19 10.79
N ALA A 37 -34.55 -13.56 11.91
CA ALA A 37 -33.99 -13.90 13.21
C ALA A 37 -34.26 -15.38 13.55
N GLY A 38 -33.21 -16.11 13.97
CA GLY A 38 -33.30 -17.47 14.43
C GLY A 38 -34.17 -17.55 15.71
N GLN A 39 -34.94 -18.63 15.85
CA GLN A 39 -35.73 -18.87 17.05
C GLN A 39 -34.81 -19.11 18.25
N ASN A 40 -35.14 -18.49 19.39
CA ASN A 40 -34.45 -18.68 20.67
C ASN A 40 -34.51 -20.16 21.10
N GLY A 41 -33.35 -20.73 21.37
CA GLY A 41 -33.26 -22.04 21.98
C GLY A 41 -33.82 -22.02 23.40
N GLN A 42 -34.46 -23.11 23.80
CA GLN A 42 -34.98 -23.27 25.19
C GLN A 42 -33.80 -23.27 26.18
N GLY A 43 -33.95 -22.51 27.26
CA GLY A 43 -32.99 -22.42 28.34
C GLY A 43 -32.77 -23.76 29.05
N GLY A 44 -31.49 -24.12 29.24
CA GLY A 44 -31.10 -25.27 30.05
C GLY A 44 -31.38 -25.07 31.50
N ALA A 45 -31.68 -26.15 32.23
CA ALA A 45 -31.96 -26.14 33.65
C ALA A 45 -30.76 -25.60 34.47
N PRO A 46 -31.00 -24.86 35.59
CA PRO A 46 -29.93 -24.33 36.43
C PRO A 46 -29.08 -25.42 37.07
N GLY A 47 -27.77 -25.23 37.10
CA GLY A 47 -26.83 -26.08 37.82
C GLY A 47 -27.01 -25.92 39.34
N ARG A 48 -26.75 -26.97 40.09
CA ARG A 48 -26.82 -26.98 41.56
C ARG A 48 -25.58 -26.27 42.13
N ASP A 49 -25.82 -25.37 43.10
CA ASP A 49 -24.77 -24.66 43.83
C ASP A 49 -23.90 -25.64 44.64
N GLY A 50 -22.58 -25.45 44.54
CA GLY A 50 -21.62 -26.17 45.35
C GLY A 50 -21.57 -25.61 46.79
N THR A 51 -21.38 -26.48 47.76
CA THR A 51 -21.28 -26.12 49.19
C THR A 51 -19.96 -25.40 49.48
N ASN A 52 -20.02 -24.27 50.19
CA ASN A 52 -18.88 -23.50 50.66
C ASN A 52 -17.94 -24.30 51.55
N GLY A 53 -16.63 -24.24 51.27
CA GLY A 53 -15.58 -24.74 52.12
C GLY A 53 -15.44 -23.90 53.39
N THR A 54 -15.06 -24.56 54.50
CA THR A 54 -14.79 -23.95 55.79
C THR A 54 -13.61 -22.98 55.72
N PRO A 55 -13.68 -21.81 56.42
CA PRO A 55 -12.56 -20.85 56.48
C PRO A 55 -11.37 -21.42 57.25
N GLY A 56 -10.14 -21.17 56.74
CA GLY A 56 -8.89 -21.50 57.44
C GLY A 56 -8.65 -20.53 58.62
N GLN A 57 -7.99 -21.05 59.65
CA GLN A 57 -7.56 -20.26 60.81
C GLN A 57 -6.39 -19.33 60.43
N ASP A 58 -6.44 -18.09 60.96
CA ASP A 58 -5.37 -17.11 60.83
C ASP A 58 -4.13 -17.56 61.63
N GLY A 59 -2.94 -17.45 61.04
CA GLY A 59 -1.70 -17.70 61.72
C GLY A 59 -1.23 -16.46 62.49
N ASP A 60 -0.56 -16.67 63.62
CA ASP A 60 -0.06 -15.62 64.52
C ASP A 60 1.04 -14.75 63.83
N ASP A 61 1.01 -13.45 64.12
CA ASP A 61 1.99 -12.47 63.61
C ASP A 61 3.40 -12.71 64.20
N GLY A 62 4.39 -12.86 63.31
CA GLY A 62 5.79 -12.95 63.69
C GLY A 62 6.38 -11.60 64.10
N ALA A 63 7.27 -11.59 65.08
CA ALA A 63 7.94 -10.39 65.63
C ALA A 63 8.80 -9.66 64.59
N PRO A 64 8.93 -8.30 64.65
CA PRO A 64 9.74 -7.54 63.68
C PRO A 64 11.23 -7.89 63.74
N GLY A 65 11.82 -8.22 62.58
CA GLY A 65 13.25 -8.44 62.42
C GLY A 65 14.02 -7.13 62.35
N GLN A 66 15.25 -7.15 62.86
CA GLN A 66 16.20 -6.04 62.84
C GLN A 66 16.70 -5.77 61.43
N ASN A 67 16.88 -4.46 61.09
CA ASN A 67 17.42 -4.04 59.80
C ASN A 67 18.80 -4.63 59.53
N GLY A 68 18.96 -5.36 58.46
CA GLY A 68 20.25 -5.77 57.92
C GLY A 68 20.87 -4.70 57.04
N GLN A 69 22.19 -4.63 57.03
CA GLN A 69 22.95 -3.74 56.15
C GLN A 69 22.71 -4.09 54.70
N ASP A 70 22.62 -3.05 53.86
CA ASP A 70 22.49 -3.19 52.39
C ASP A 70 23.69 -3.94 51.83
N GLY A 71 23.45 -5.05 51.17
CA GLY A 71 24.41 -5.78 50.38
C GLY A 71 24.47 -5.23 48.97
N ASP A 72 25.66 -5.28 48.36
CA ASP A 72 25.89 -4.86 46.96
C ASP A 72 24.95 -5.55 46.01
N ASP A 73 24.40 -4.78 45.05
CA ASP A 73 23.50 -5.26 44.02
C ASP A 73 24.14 -6.41 43.20
N GLY A 74 23.57 -7.59 43.30
CA GLY A 74 23.96 -8.74 42.47
C GLY A 74 23.66 -8.49 40.98
N ALA A 75 24.57 -8.94 40.11
CA ALA A 75 24.38 -8.88 38.67
C ALA A 75 23.00 -9.48 38.26
N PRO A 76 22.30 -8.86 37.28
CA PRO A 76 21.02 -9.36 36.82
C PRO A 76 21.13 -10.83 36.38
N GLY A 77 20.24 -11.67 36.85
CA GLY A 77 20.17 -13.07 36.43
C GLY A 77 19.86 -13.15 34.94
N GLN A 78 20.50 -14.07 34.22
CA GLN A 78 20.16 -14.40 32.86
C GLN A 78 18.74 -14.96 32.85
N ASP A 79 17.88 -14.38 32.00
CA ASP A 79 16.55 -14.91 31.75
C ASP A 79 16.70 -16.34 31.18
N GLY A 80 15.93 -17.28 31.71
CA GLY A 80 15.93 -18.65 31.25
C GLY A 80 15.56 -18.75 29.79
N GLU A 81 16.26 -19.59 29.03
CA GLU A 81 15.93 -19.91 27.65
C GLU A 81 14.49 -20.44 27.57
N ASP A 82 13.66 -19.81 26.73
CA ASP A 82 12.34 -20.33 26.42
C ASP A 82 12.48 -21.72 25.79
N GLY A 83 11.75 -22.69 26.29
CA GLY A 83 11.80 -24.06 25.84
C GLY A 83 11.52 -24.17 24.34
N GLN A 84 12.36 -24.95 23.64
CA GLN A 84 12.20 -25.19 22.20
C GLN A 84 10.80 -25.71 21.88
N PRO A 85 10.13 -25.18 20.83
CA PRO A 85 8.87 -25.75 20.34
C PRO A 85 9.09 -27.22 19.89
N GLY A 86 8.19 -28.12 20.26
CA GLY A 86 8.25 -29.49 19.88
C GLY A 86 8.25 -29.70 18.36
N SER A 87 9.01 -30.67 17.87
CA SER A 87 9.11 -31.01 16.46
C SER A 87 7.77 -31.47 15.88
N GLN A 88 7.37 -30.88 14.78
CA GLN A 88 6.17 -31.24 14.02
C GLN A 88 6.40 -32.49 13.17
N GLY A 89 5.44 -33.39 13.16
CA GLY A 89 5.46 -34.55 12.27
C GLY A 89 5.24 -34.19 10.80
N PRO A 90 5.71 -35.01 9.84
CA PRO A 90 5.57 -34.73 8.42
C PRO A 90 4.09 -34.68 7.98
N ALA A 91 3.70 -33.70 7.20
CA ALA A 91 2.38 -33.58 6.60
C ALA A 91 2.13 -34.78 5.65
N GLY A 92 0.98 -35.44 5.79
CA GLY A 92 0.59 -36.52 4.90
C GLY A 92 0.33 -36.06 3.47
N PRO A 93 0.50 -36.92 2.46
CA PRO A 93 0.26 -36.55 1.07
C PRO A 93 -1.23 -36.26 0.85
N GLY A 94 -1.53 -35.07 0.30
CA GLY A 94 -2.87 -34.62 -0.08
C GLY A 94 -3.57 -33.64 0.84
N SER A 95 -2.94 -33.20 1.94
CA SER A 95 -3.50 -32.10 2.72
C SER A 95 -3.16 -30.75 2.06
N TYR A 96 -4.17 -29.93 1.82
CA TYR A 96 -3.95 -28.49 1.60
C TYR A 96 -3.09 -27.98 2.77
N GLY A 97 -2.06 -27.19 2.48
CA GLY A 97 -1.17 -26.67 3.52
C GLY A 97 -1.98 -26.01 4.63
N GLN A 98 -2.10 -26.70 5.74
CA GLN A 98 -2.62 -26.13 6.97
C GLN A 98 -1.46 -25.40 7.66
N PRO A 99 -1.69 -24.25 8.31
CA PRO A 99 -0.67 -23.67 9.17
C PRO A 99 -0.21 -24.73 10.16
N GLY A 100 1.10 -24.90 10.28
CA GLY A 100 1.66 -25.83 11.23
C GLY A 100 1.18 -25.54 12.65
N PRO A 101 1.05 -26.54 13.53
CA PRO A 101 0.64 -26.37 14.92
C PRO A 101 1.76 -25.82 15.82
N GLY A 102 2.51 -24.86 15.36
CA GLY A 102 3.18 -23.92 16.24
C GLY A 102 2.14 -22.88 16.58
N ALA A 103 1.31 -23.14 17.59
CA ALA A 103 0.31 -22.17 18.02
C ALA A 103 1.04 -20.84 18.26
N ILE A 104 0.86 -19.92 17.33
CA ILE A 104 1.42 -18.58 17.44
C ILE A 104 0.71 -17.98 18.64
N THR A 105 1.40 -17.91 19.76
CA THR A 105 0.88 -17.27 20.96
C THR A 105 0.62 -15.81 20.59
N ARG A 106 -0.61 -15.36 20.78
CA ARG A 106 -0.95 -13.93 20.60
C ARG A 106 -0.09 -13.10 21.55
N ALA A 107 0.33 -11.94 21.10
CA ALA A 107 1.07 -11.01 21.94
C ALA A 107 0.28 -10.69 23.22
N PRO A 108 0.95 -10.56 24.38
CA PRO A 108 0.27 -10.18 25.63
C PRO A 108 -0.54 -8.89 25.45
N GLY A 109 -1.79 -8.91 25.88
CA GLY A 109 -2.74 -7.79 25.76
C GLY A 109 -3.67 -7.87 24.55
N VAL A 110 -3.40 -8.71 23.57
CA VAL A 110 -4.29 -8.93 22.42
C VAL A 110 -5.40 -9.90 22.80
N GLU A 111 -6.66 -9.50 22.60
CA GLU A 111 -7.82 -10.34 22.90
C GLU A 111 -7.93 -11.54 21.96
N ALA A 112 -8.49 -12.65 22.48
CA ALA A 112 -8.78 -13.81 21.66
C ALA A 112 -9.82 -13.46 20.58
N GLY A 113 -9.59 -13.93 19.34
CA GLY A 113 -10.48 -13.65 18.22
C GLY A 113 -10.24 -12.31 17.50
N THR A 114 -9.31 -11.47 17.97
CA THR A 114 -8.90 -10.28 17.22
C THR A 114 -8.25 -10.68 15.92
N PRO A 115 -8.73 -10.24 14.75
CA PRO A 115 -8.03 -10.48 13.48
C PRO A 115 -6.75 -9.62 13.42
N LEU A 116 -5.67 -10.23 12.94
CA LEU A 116 -4.36 -9.57 12.94
C LEU A 116 -3.74 -9.63 11.55
N SER A 117 -3.44 -8.47 10.99
CA SER A 117 -2.59 -8.41 9.81
C SER A 117 -1.24 -9.08 10.11
N SER A 118 -0.68 -9.77 9.11
CA SER A 118 0.50 -10.61 9.33
C SER A 118 1.34 -10.78 8.07
N VAL A 119 2.63 -11.04 8.24
CA VAL A 119 3.49 -11.55 7.17
C VAL A 119 3.52 -13.05 7.24
N ILE A 120 3.26 -13.70 6.12
CA ILE A 120 3.37 -15.15 5.96
C ILE A 120 4.52 -15.50 5.01
N ALA A 121 5.11 -16.66 5.20
CA ALA A 121 6.13 -17.24 4.32
C ALA A 121 5.56 -18.50 3.67
N ILE A 122 5.59 -18.54 2.35
CA ILE A 122 5.16 -19.69 1.53
C ILE A 122 6.41 -20.38 1.01
N THR A 123 6.79 -21.50 1.61
CA THR A 123 8.04 -22.17 1.34
C THR A 123 7.83 -23.40 0.42
N PHE A 124 8.64 -23.47 -0.63
CA PHE A 124 8.72 -24.65 -1.50
C PHE A 124 9.46 -25.79 -0.77
N ARG A 125 8.80 -26.93 -0.60
CA ARG A 125 9.31 -28.07 0.14
C ARG A 125 9.54 -29.34 -0.69
N GLY A 126 9.13 -29.34 -1.94
CA GLY A 126 9.35 -30.50 -2.79
C GLY A 126 8.72 -30.34 -4.15
N ASP A 127 9.37 -30.91 -5.13
CA ASP A 127 9.02 -30.76 -6.53
C ASP A 127 7.82 -31.63 -6.96
N LEU A 128 7.42 -32.59 -6.14
CA LEU A 128 6.34 -33.57 -6.41
C LEU A 128 6.39 -34.11 -7.85
N GLY A 129 7.62 -34.45 -8.31
CA GLY A 129 7.86 -35.03 -9.63
C GLY A 129 7.94 -34.02 -10.79
N THR A 130 8.11 -32.74 -10.53
CA THR A 130 8.33 -31.73 -11.58
C THR A 130 9.79 -31.54 -11.95
N GLY A 131 10.73 -31.91 -11.08
CA GLY A 131 12.16 -31.62 -11.23
C GLY A 131 12.55 -30.18 -10.87
N ALA A 132 11.61 -29.39 -10.33
CA ALA A 132 11.84 -27.98 -9.99
C ALA A 132 12.76 -27.83 -8.77
N GLY A 133 13.63 -26.81 -8.81
CA GLY A 133 14.53 -26.46 -7.72
C GLY A 133 14.03 -25.36 -6.80
N ASN A 134 13.00 -24.63 -7.22
CA ASN A 134 12.43 -23.49 -6.51
C ASN A 134 10.94 -23.29 -6.82
N LEU A 135 10.30 -22.34 -6.15
CA LEU A 135 8.85 -22.11 -6.23
C LEU A 135 8.38 -21.67 -7.63
N PRO A 136 8.99 -20.66 -8.31
CA PRO A 136 8.58 -20.29 -9.66
C PRO A 136 8.75 -21.43 -10.69
N GLU A 137 9.85 -22.16 -10.65
CA GLU A 137 10.04 -23.32 -11.53
C GLU A 137 8.95 -24.37 -11.30
N TYR A 138 8.60 -24.62 -10.03
CA TYR A 138 7.54 -25.54 -9.67
C TYR A 138 6.18 -25.11 -10.25
N VAL A 139 5.80 -23.85 -10.07
CA VAL A 139 4.53 -23.34 -10.59
C VAL A 139 4.49 -23.38 -12.11
N LYS A 140 5.57 -22.92 -12.78
CA LYS A 140 5.71 -23.01 -14.25
C LYS A 140 5.60 -24.44 -14.78
N ALA A 141 6.20 -25.42 -14.08
CA ALA A 141 6.08 -26.84 -14.46
C ALA A 141 4.64 -27.35 -14.30
N ARG A 142 3.92 -26.95 -13.25
CA ARG A 142 2.50 -27.29 -13.07
C ARG A 142 1.62 -26.65 -14.15
N VAL A 143 1.85 -25.40 -14.50
CA VAL A 143 1.17 -24.74 -15.64
C VAL A 143 1.37 -25.55 -16.92
N ASN A 144 2.62 -25.96 -17.23
CA ASN A 144 2.92 -26.77 -18.39
C ASN A 144 2.16 -28.11 -18.39
N GLN A 145 2.02 -28.75 -17.22
CA GLN A 145 1.23 -29.99 -17.07
C GLN A 145 -0.26 -29.76 -17.32
N VAL A 146 -0.82 -28.64 -16.84
CA VAL A 146 -2.21 -28.27 -17.13
C VAL A 146 -2.42 -28.10 -18.64
N VAL A 147 -1.55 -27.29 -19.28
CA VAL A 147 -1.64 -27.03 -20.72
C VAL A 147 -1.53 -28.32 -21.55
N ALA A 148 -0.68 -29.25 -21.11
CA ALA A 148 -0.50 -30.55 -21.78
C ALA A 148 -1.60 -31.58 -21.44
N GLY A 149 -2.52 -31.30 -20.51
CA GLY A 149 -3.49 -32.27 -20.02
C GLY A 149 -2.84 -33.47 -19.26
N GLN A 150 -1.71 -33.24 -18.61
CA GLN A 150 -0.88 -34.25 -17.97
C GLN A 150 -0.80 -34.10 -16.44
N MET A 151 -1.78 -33.40 -15.84
CA MET A 151 -1.78 -33.17 -14.39
C MET A 151 -1.93 -34.52 -13.65
N PRO A 152 -1.01 -34.89 -12.74
CA PRO A 152 -1.10 -36.13 -11.99
C PRO A 152 -2.33 -36.13 -11.05
N THR A 153 -3.05 -37.24 -10.98
CA THR A 153 -4.12 -37.42 -10.00
C THR A 153 -3.51 -37.96 -8.68
N PRO A 154 -3.86 -37.43 -7.50
CA PRO A 154 -4.94 -36.48 -7.18
C PRO A 154 -4.49 -35.00 -7.07
N MET A 155 -3.46 -34.59 -7.76
CA MET A 155 -2.97 -33.21 -7.73
C MET A 155 -4.04 -32.22 -8.18
N VAL A 156 -4.21 -31.12 -7.43
CA VAL A 156 -5.12 -30.02 -7.77
C VAL A 156 -4.30 -28.77 -8.02
N PHE A 157 -4.31 -28.27 -9.26
CA PHE A 157 -3.70 -27.04 -9.67
C PHE A 157 -4.45 -26.47 -10.90
N PRO A 158 -4.79 -25.17 -10.94
CA PRO A 158 -4.59 -24.16 -9.92
C PRO A 158 -5.42 -24.43 -8.64
N LEU A 159 -5.15 -23.67 -7.58
CA LEU A 159 -5.92 -23.79 -6.34
C LEU A 159 -7.38 -23.40 -6.60
N PRO A 160 -8.37 -24.23 -6.23
CA PRO A 160 -9.77 -23.90 -6.41
C PRO A 160 -10.17 -22.66 -5.62
N PRO A 161 -11.09 -21.84 -6.14
CA PRO A 161 -11.60 -20.68 -5.41
C PRO A 161 -12.30 -21.12 -4.13
N ALA A 162 -12.07 -20.40 -3.05
CA ALA A 162 -12.73 -20.62 -1.76
C ALA A 162 -12.74 -19.32 -0.96
N SER A 163 -13.68 -19.21 -0.04
CA SER A 163 -13.69 -18.18 1.00
C SER A 163 -13.62 -18.92 2.34
N THR A 164 -12.42 -19.02 2.87
CA THR A 164 -12.15 -19.68 4.16
C THR A 164 -11.23 -18.79 4.96
N ASP A 165 -11.41 -18.75 6.27
CA ASP A 165 -10.58 -17.94 7.16
C ASP A 165 -9.25 -18.62 7.47
N THR A 166 -8.53 -19.02 6.41
CA THR A 166 -7.24 -19.69 6.49
C THR A 166 -6.41 -19.45 5.24
N VAL A 167 -5.10 -19.48 5.38
CA VAL A 167 -4.19 -19.56 4.22
C VAL A 167 -4.26 -20.94 3.58
N ARG A 168 -4.44 -20.98 2.27
CA ARG A 168 -4.44 -22.21 1.46
C ARG A 168 -3.39 -22.09 0.36
N THR A 169 -2.65 -23.16 0.12
CA THR A 169 -1.61 -23.23 -0.91
C THR A 169 -1.80 -24.43 -1.81
N VAL A 170 -1.27 -24.37 -3.01
CA VAL A 170 -1.17 -25.57 -3.87
C VAL A 170 -0.27 -26.63 -3.21
N PRO A 171 -0.50 -27.93 -3.47
CA PRO A 171 0.35 -28.99 -2.94
C PRO A 171 1.83 -28.75 -3.28
N GLY A 172 2.74 -29.07 -2.36
CA GLY A 172 4.18 -28.83 -2.51
C GLY A 172 4.66 -27.52 -1.90
N LEU A 173 3.74 -26.62 -1.54
CA LEU A 173 4.04 -25.40 -0.81
C LEU A 173 3.55 -25.50 0.65
N PHE A 174 4.27 -24.85 1.54
CA PHE A 174 3.94 -24.80 2.96
C PHE A 174 3.89 -23.35 3.43
N SER A 175 2.86 -23.01 4.21
CA SER A 175 2.70 -21.69 4.79
C SER A 175 3.05 -21.66 6.27
N SER A 176 3.76 -20.61 6.70
CA SER A 176 3.99 -20.28 8.11
C SER A 176 3.85 -18.79 8.34
N THR A 177 3.35 -18.38 9.52
CA THR A 177 3.30 -16.97 9.90
C THR A 177 4.64 -16.53 10.46
N VAL A 178 5.17 -15.43 9.98
CA VAL A 178 6.47 -14.86 10.39
C VAL A 178 6.30 -13.90 11.56
N ILE A 179 5.35 -12.97 11.45
CA ILE A 179 5.07 -11.94 12.46
C ILE A 179 3.65 -11.38 12.25
N LYS A 180 3.07 -10.87 13.33
CA LYS A 180 1.72 -10.31 13.35
C LYS A 180 1.68 -8.91 13.96
N TRP A 181 0.66 -8.16 13.64
CA TRP A 181 0.37 -6.89 14.29
C TRP A 181 0.40 -7.00 15.81
N MET A 182 0.95 -6.00 16.47
CA MET A 182 1.20 -5.92 17.92
C MET A 182 2.26 -6.87 18.48
N ASP A 183 2.85 -7.78 17.69
CA ASP A 183 3.96 -8.59 18.16
C ASP A 183 5.19 -7.70 18.50
N PRO A 184 5.93 -7.97 19.57
CA PRO A 184 7.17 -7.27 19.85
C PRO A 184 8.22 -7.68 18.80
N ILE A 185 8.99 -6.70 18.32
CA ILE A 185 10.10 -6.97 17.38
C ILE A 185 11.43 -7.22 18.08
N GLY A 186 11.47 -7.16 19.41
CA GLY A 186 12.62 -7.47 20.27
C GLY A 186 12.15 -8.13 21.57
N TYR A 187 13.10 -8.58 22.40
CA TYR A 187 12.81 -9.26 23.66
C TYR A 187 12.44 -8.34 24.83
N SER A 188 12.83 -7.08 24.80
CA SER A 188 12.51 -6.13 25.86
C SER A 188 11.02 -5.84 25.92
N LYS A 189 10.47 -5.68 27.14
CA LYS A 189 9.08 -5.22 27.34
C LYS A 189 8.80 -3.85 26.71
N THR A 190 9.85 -3.06 26.51
CA THR A 190 9.81 -1.74 25.86
C THR A 190 10.15 -1.79 24.38
N SER A 191 10.40 -2.98 23.82
CA SER A 191 10.65 -3.12 22.37
C SER A 191 9.51 -2.55 21.58
N PRO A 192 9.78 -1.88 20.44
CA PRO A 192 8.76 -1.47 19.51
C PRO A 192 7.93 -2.68 19.04
N ARG A 193 6.72 -2.40 18.64
CA ARG A 193 5.81 -3.44 18.14
C ARG A 193 5.68 -3.36 16.62
N PHE A 194 5.39 -4.50 16.03
CA PHE A 194 5.08 -4.61 14.61
C PHE A 194 3.78 -3.87 14.33
N GLY A 195 3.74 -3.09 13.25
CA GLY A 195 2.64 -2.20 12.91
C GLY A 195 1.40 -2.89 12.34
N ALA A 196 0.39 -2.09 12.07
CA ALA A 196 -0.88 -2.55 11.52
C ALA A 196 -0.83 -2.67 9.99
N ASN A 197 -1.79 -3.34 9.42
CA ASN A 197 -2.08 -3.47 8.00
C ASN A 197 -0.82 -3.49 7.14
N VAL A 198 -0.20 -4.65 7.18
CA VAL A 198 1.05 -4.92 6.46
C VAL A 198 0.81 -4.88 4.96
N ASP A 199 1.69 -4.20 4.23
CA ASP A 199 1.65 -4.11 2.80
C ASP A 199 2.99 -4.52 2.18
N TYR A 200 3.62 -3.68 1.38
CA TYR A 200 4.85 -3.97 0.66
C TYR A 200 5.93 -4.64 1.49
N ILE A 201 6.53 -5.69 0.95
CA ILE A 201 7.68 -6.39 1.52
C ILE A 201 8.88 -6.28 0.57
N ALA A 202 10.06 -6.01 1.14
CA ALA A 202 11.31 -6.18 0.42
C ALA A 202 12.25 -7.12 1.17
N PHE A 203 12.87 -8.03 0.43
CA PHE A 203 13.78 -9.04 0.97
C PHE A 203 15.23 -8.65 0.68
N PHE A 204 16.06 -8.58 1.74
CA PHE A 204 17.49 -8.31 1.66
C PHE A 204 18.25 -9.49 2.24
N GLY A 205 18.65 -10.44 1.40
CA GLY A 205 19.43 -11.62 1.83
C GLY A 205 20.73 -11.21 2.54
N ASP A 206 21.06 -11.86 3.64
CA ASP A 206 22.32 -11.59 4.34
C ASP A 206 23.51 -11.64 3.39
N LYS A 207 24.45 -10.73 3.60
CA LYS A 207 25.67 -10.62 2.78
C LYS A 207 25.42 -10.27 1.31
N TRP A 208 24.23 -9.76 0.94
CA TRP A 208 24.14 -9.11 -0.37
C TRP A 208 25.22 -8.03 -0.45
N SER A 209 25.90 -7.97 -1.57
CA SER A 209 27.08 -7.13 -1.68
C SER A 209 26.71 -5.65 -1.83
N ALA A 210 27.13 -4.82 -0.89
CA ALA A 210 27.06 -3.37 -1.01
C ALA A 210 27.88 -2.80 -2.20
N ASN A 211 28.77 -3.58 -2.76
CA ASN A 211 29.51 -3.21 -3.96
C ASN A 211 28.82 -3.62 -5.26
N GLY A 212 27.75 -4.40 -5.14
CA GLY A 212 26.92 -4.78 -6.28
C GLY A 212 25.61 -4.08 -6.11
N ASN A 213 25.22 -3.28 -7.01
CA ASN A 213 23.88 -2.81 -7.15
C ASN A 213 22.92 -4.00 -7.16
N ALA A 214 21.71 -3.79 -6.70
CA ALA A 214 20.63 -4.76 -6.63
C ALA A 214 20.75 -5.79 -5.49
N PRO A 215 20.20 -5.49 -4.30
CA PRO A 215 20.00 -6.48 -3.23
C PRO A 215 19.02 -7.57 -3.65
N GLN A 216 18.11 -7.26 -4.54
CA GLN A 216 17.09 -8.18 -5.03
C GLN A 216 17.74 -9.42 -5.65
N TYR A 217 17.30 -10.59 -5.17
CA TYR A 217 17.82 -11.91 -5.57
C TYR A 217 19.31 -12.17 -5.28
N ASN A 218 19.93 -11.37 -4.42
CA ASN A 218 21.30 -11.54 -3.98
C ASN A 218 21.38 -11.86 -2.48
N GLY A 219 22.51 -12.42 -2.05
CA GLY A 219 22.72 -12.80 -0.65
C GLY A 219 22.09 -14.12 -0.27
N SER A 220 21.89 -14.33 1.03
CA SER A 220 21.35 -15.59 1.57
C SER A 220 19.87 -15.75 1.26
N GLY A 221 19.46 -16.96 0.89
CA GLY A 221 18.04 -17.33 0.74
C GLY A 221 17.39 -17.81 2.03
N SER A 222 18.14 -17.94 3.15
CA SER A 222 17.63 -18.49 4.42
C SER A 222 17.86 -17.59 5.64
N ALA A 223 18.51 -16.44 5.46
CA ALA A 223 18.69 -15.42 6.48
C ALA A 223 18.68 -14.05 5.82
N ALA A 224 17.88 -13.12 6.33
CA ALA A 224 17.64 -11.86 5.66
C ALA A 224 17.16 -10.77 6.61
N TRP A 225 17.16 -9.56 6.10
CA TRP A 225 16.36 -8.46 6.61
C TRP A 225 15.14 -8.26 5.73
N LEU A 226 13.98 -8.09 6.34
CA LEU A 226 12.75 -7.68 5.67
C LEU A 226 12.48 -6.21 5.97
N TRP A 227 12.14 -5.46 4.93
CA TRP A 227 11.33 -4.26 5.06
C TRP A 227 9.87 -4.62 4.89
N ILE A 228 8.99 -4.07 5.73
CA ILE A 228 7.54 -4.25 5.62
C ILE A 228 6.87 -2.90 5.85
N ASN A 229 6.00 -2.47 4.93
CA ASN A 229 5.15 -1.31 5.11
C ASN A 229 4.01 -1.57 6.09
N HIS A 230 3.51 -0.49 6.71
CA HIS A 230 2.34 -0.46 7.58
C HIS A 230 1.49 0.75 7.21
N GLU A 231 0.37 0.52 6.59
CA GLU A 231 -0.39 1.55 5.92
C GLU A 231 -1.32 2.31 6.87
N TYR A 232 -2.34 1.65 7.43
CA TYR A 232 -3.38 2.30 8.24
C TYR A 232 -3.88 1.38 9.37
N ILE A 233 -4.85 1.85 10.13
CA ILE A 233 -5.73 1.06 11.01
C ILE A 233 -7.15 1.30 10.54
N SER A 234 -7.87 0.24 10.20
CA SER A 234 -9.23 0.33 9.67
C SER A 234 -10.28 0.60 10.75
N GLY A 235 -11.43 1.07 10.30
CA GLY A 235 -12.58 1.34 11.16
C GLY A 235 -12.66 2.79 11.65
N THR A 236 -13.38 3.01 12.76
CA THR A 236 -13.59 4.35 13.31
C THR A 236 -12.60 4.64 14.43
N LYS A 237 -11.78 5.67 14.23
CA LYS A 237 -10.84 6.18 15.24
C LYS A 237 -11.63 6.86 16.38
N PRO A 238 -11.23 6.65 17.67
CA PRO A 238 -11.82 7.41 18.77
C PRO A 238 -11.55 8.90 18.60
N GLY A 239 -12.52 9.73 18.90
CA GLY A 239 -12.41 11.17 18.70
C GLY A 239 -13.66 11.90 19.15
N THR A 240 -13.85 13.12 18.70
CA THR A 240 -14.93 13.99 19.11
C THR A 240 -16.30 13.35 18.83
N GLY A 241 -16.92 12.79 19.87
CA GLY A 241 -18.24 12.17 19.81
C GLY A 241 -18.31 10.83 19.05
N LYS A 242 -17.16 10.19 18.76
CA LYS A 242 -17.11 8.90 18.08
C LYS A 242 -16.57 7.81 19.01
N ALA A 243 -17.22 6.64 18.99
CA ALA A 243 -16.69 5.41 19.57
C ALA A 243 -15.69 4.76 18.59
N PRO A 244 -14.65 4.09 19.08
CA PRO A 244 -13.79 3.29 18.22
C PRO A 244 -14.53 2.07 17.67
N LEU A 245 -14.30 1.73 16.41
CA LEU A 245 -14.84 0.53 15.76
C LEU A 245 -13.72 -0.18 14.98
N GLY A 246 -13.95 -1.45 14.64
CA GLY A 246 -12.99 -2.25 13.87
C GLY A 246 -11.63 -2.35 14.56
N GLN A 247 -10.57 -2.33 13.78
CA GLN A 247 -9.19 -2.40 14.28
C GLN A 247 -8.86 -1.28 15.28
N HIS A 248 -9.46 -0.09 15.15
CA HIS A 248 -9.29 0.97 16.13
C HIS A 248 -9.83 0.59 17.52
N LEU A 249 -10.93 -0.16 17.58
CA LEU A 249 -11.46 -0.70 18.85
C LEU A 249 -10.52 -1.75 19.43
N ASP A 250 -10.03 -2.66 18.61
CA ASP A 250 -9.10 -3.71 19.02
C ASP A 250 -7.79 -3.12 19.56
N PHE A 251 -7.27 -2.10 18.89
CA PHE A 251 -6.08 -1.38 19.35
C PHE A 251 -6.33 -0.62 20.68
N ALA A 252 -7.48 0.01 20.85
CA ALA A 252 -7.84 0.65 22.12
C ALA A 252 -7.91 -0.35 23.28
N LYS A 253 -8.47 -1.54 23.04
CA LYS A 253 -8.51 -2.64 24.02
C LYS A 253 -7.10 -3.14 24.34
N PHE A 254 -6.25 -3.33 23.32
CA PHE A 254 -4.85 -3.69 23.51
C PHE A 254 -4.10 -2.68 24.38
N LEU A 255 -4.26 -1.38 24.13
CA LEU A 255 -3.62 -0.33 24.92
C LEU A 255 -4.11 -0.30 26.38
N ARG A 256 -5.39 -0.60 26.63
CA ARG A 256 -5.92 -0.80 27.99
C ARG A 256 -5.29 -2.01 28.66
N ASN A 257 -5.29 -3.14 27.96
CA ASN A 257 -4.81 -4.41 28.52
C ASN A 257 -3.30 -4.37 28.81
N THR A 258 -2.54 -3.52 28.12
CA THR A 258 -1.11 -3.30 28.35
C THR A 258 -0.83 -2.14 29.31
N GLY A 259 -1.86 -1.43 29.79
CA GLY A 259 -1.72 -0.33 30.75
C GLY A 259 -1.29 1.00 30.14
N SER A 260 -1.27 1.13 28.80
CA SER A 260 -0.97 2.40 28.11
C SER A 260 -2.17 3.37 28.18
N LEU A 261 -3.38 2.86 28.17
CA LEU A 261 -4.59 3.62 28.42
C LEU A 261 -5.18 3.27 29.80
N SER A 262 -5.95 4.19 30.36
CA SER A 262 -6.66 3.99 31.61
C SER A 262 -7.73 2.89 31.50
N ASN A 263 -7.92 2.12 32.56
CA ASN A 263 -9.02 1.13 32.62
C ASN A 263 -10.42 1.77 32.57
N THR A 264 -10.52 3.09 32.72
CA THR A 264 -11.79 3.84 32.65
C THR A 264 -12.13 4.28 31.22
N VAL A 265 -11.21 4.15 30.25
CA VAL A 265 -11.50 4.41 28.83
C VAL A 265 -12.55 3.42 28.37
N THR A 266 -13.65 3.94 27.86
CA THR A 266 -14.77 3.14 27.38
C THR A 266 -14.67 2.87 25.88
N ASP A 267 -15.40 1.86 25.43
CA ASP A 267 -15.62 1.62 23.99
C ASP A 267 -16.69 2.57 23.42
N GLY A 268 -17.15 3.52 24.23
CA GLY A 268 -18.15 4.52 23.87
C GLY A 268 -17.56 5.81 23.32
N THR A 269 -18.38 6.82 23.27
CA THR A 269 -18.07 8.13 22.65
C THR A 269 -17.36 9.11 23.59
N THR A 270 -17.25 8.79 24.88
CA THR A 270 -16.66 9.69 25.89
C THR A 270 -15.22 9.33 26.16
N TRP A 271 -14.30 10.12 25.62
CA TRP A 271 -12.87 10.00 25.81
C TRP A 271 -12.32 11.30 26.42
N GLN A 272 -11.42 11.18 27.40
CA GLN A 272 -10.74 12.35 27.95
C GLN A 272 -9.64 12.82 26.99
N ALA A 273 -9.36 14.12 26.97
CA ALA A 273 -8.38 14.70 26.06
C ALA A 273 -6.97 14.05 26.16
N ASN A 274 -6.51 13.79 27.40
CA ASN A 274 -5.23 13.12 27.64
C ASN A 274 -5.21 11.66 27.14
N GLU A 275 -6.31 10.97 27.13
CA GLU A 275 -6.43 9.60 26.60
C GLU A 275 -6.42 9.60 25.07
N LEU A 276 -7.07 10.58 24.45
CA LEU A 276 -6.98 10.79 23.01
C LEU A 276 -5.54 11.11 22.56
N VAL A 277 -4.84 11.97 23.30
CA VAL A 277 -3.42 12.27 23.03
C VAL A 277 -2.58 11.00 23.13
N THR A 278 -2.80 10.19 24.20
CA THR A 278 -2.08 8.92 24.37
C THR A 278 -2.39 7.95 23.24
N TYR A 279 -3.67 7.79 22.90
CA TYR A 279 -4.09 6.94 21.79
C TYR A 279 -3.42 7.36 20.47
N ASN A 280 -3.47 8.65 20.14
CA ASN A 280 -2.90 9.19 18.91
C ASN A 280 -1.39 8.97 18.83
N LYS A 281 -0.66 9.15 19.93
CA LYS A 281 0.78 8.87 19.98
C LYS A 281 1.11 7.40 19.73
N GLU A 282 0.33 6.50 20.32
CA GLU A 282 0.54 5.06 20.10
C GLU A 282 0.05 4.61 18.71
N TRP A 283 -0.99 5.25 18.16
CA TRP A 283 -1.45 4.98 16.80
C TRP A 283 -0.39 5.37 15.76
N LYS A 284 0.25 6.55 15.87
CA LYS A 284 1.36 6.94 14.98
C LYS A 284 2.45 5.86 14.87
N LYS A 285 2.69 5.13 15.95
CA LYS A 285 3.68 4.04 15.98
C LYS A 285 3.22 2.77 15.24
N GLN A 286 1.94 2.67 14.87
CA GLN A 286 1.43 1.51 14.11
C GLN A 286 1.63 1.65 12.60
N LEU A 287 1.89 2.86 12.12
CA LEU A 287 2.04 3.23 10.71
C LEU A 287 3.52 3.22 10.28
N GLY A 288 3.78 3.42 8.99
CA GLY A 288 5.14 3.55 8.47
C GLY A 288 5.75 2.23 8.02
N GLY A 289 6.88 1.83 8.57
CA GLY A 289 7.55 0.59 8.18
C GLY A 289 8.33 -0.10 9.29
N SER A 290 8.62 -1.38 9.09
CA SER A 290 9.47 -2.22 9.93
C SER A 290 10.69 -2.71 9.18
N TRP A 291 11.85 -2.68 9.84
CA TRP A 291 13.07 -3.33 9.40
C TRP A 291 13.41 -4.43 10.39
N ILE A 292 13.17 -5.69 10.00
CA ILE A 292 13.30 -6.84 10.89
C ILE A 292 14.20 -7.92 10.30
N ARG A 293 15.03 -8.51 11.15
CA ARG A 293 15.81 -9.67 10.79
C ARG A 293 14.97 -10.94 10.87
N VAL A 294 15.07 -11.77 9.84
CA VAL A 294 14.40 -13.07 9.78
C VAL A 294 15.37 -14.17 9.43
N VAL A 295 15.13 -15.34 9.99
CA VAL A 295 15.93 -16.55 9.76
C VAL A 295 15.03 -17.74 9.51
N GLN A 296 15.46 -18.63 8.62
CA GLN A 296 14.76 -19.88 8.33
C GLN A 296 15.35 -21.02 9.14
N ASP A 297 14.50 -21.76 9.82
CA ASP A 297 14.89 -23.02 10.46
C ASP A 297 15.20 -24.06 9.37
N PRO A 298 16.43 -24.58 9.31
CA PRO A 298 16.82 -25.56 8.29
C PRO A 298 16.10 -26.91 8.42
N ALA A 299 15.58 -27.24 9.60
CA ALA A 299 14.89 -28.51 9.84
C ALA A 299 13.42 -28.45 9.43
N THR A 300 12.75 -27.35 9.75
CA THR A 300 11.31 -27.18 9.49
C THR A 300 11.03 -26.37 8.22
N GLY A 301 11.97 -25.50 7.80
CA GLY A 301 11.79 -24.55 6.71
C GLY A 301 10.89 -23.36 7.08
N GLU A 302 10.52 -23.22 8.35
CA GLU A 302 9.76 -22.08 8.87
C GLU A 302 10.65 -20.86 9.03
N TRP A 303 10.06 -19.69 8.86
CA TRP A 303 10.73 -18.42 9.06
C TRP A 303 10.30 -17.79 10.38
N ALA A 304 11.24 -17.23 11.10
CA ALA A 304 10.99 -16.53 12.35
C ALA A 304 11.78 -15.22 12.44
N VAL A 305 11.24 -14.25 13.19
CA VAL A 305 11.95 -13.02 13.52
C VAL A 305 13.07 -13.31 14.51
N ASP A 306 14.29 -12.90 14.18
CA ASP A 306 15.39 -12.84 15.13
C ASP A 306 15.22 -11.60 16.02
N ARG A 307 14.60 -11.77 17.19
CA ARG A 307 14.35 -10.70 18.15
C ARG A 307 15.60 -10.22 18.89
N SER A 308 16.73 -10.91 18.74
CA SER A 308 18.03 -10.46 19.29
C SER A 308 18.71 -9.42 18.39
N ALA A 309 18.29 -9.31 17.14
CA ALA A 309 18.82 -8.35 16.19
C ALA A 309 18.35 -6.92 16.50
N ALA A 310 19.06 -5.93 15.95
CA ALA A 310 18.71 -4.52 16.06
C ALA A 310 17.54 -4.16 15.12
N ASN A 311 16.39 -4.77 15.37
CA ASN A 311 15.17 -4.51 14.63
C ASN A 311 14.67 -3.08 14.88
N LEU A 312 14.16 -2.41 13.84
CA LEU A 312 13.81 -0.99 13.88
C LEU A 312 12.38 -0.77 13.36
N ARG A 313 11.76 0.30 13.85
CA ARG A 313 10.54 0.88 13.30
C ARG A 313 10.86 2.26 12.72
N TYR A 314 10.21 2.57 11.61
CA TYR A 314 10.20 3.89 10.97
C TYR A 314 8.73 4.30 10.83
N ASP A 315 8.24 5.04 11.82
CA ASP A 315 6.81 5.27 12.00
C ASP A 315 6.39 6.73 11.71
N ALA A 316 5.13 7.03 11.94
CA ALA A 316 4.57 8.36 11.72
C ALA A 316 4.93 9.38 12.81
N SER A 317 5.69 8.98 13.84
CA SER A 317 6.14 9.89 14.93
C SER A 317 7.45 10.57 14.59
N SER A 318 7.84 11.53 15.42
CA SER A 318 9.15 12.20 15.33
C SER A 318 10.34 11.31 15.69
N ALA A 319 10.12 10.04 16.05
CA ALA A 319 11.19 9.05 16.12
C ALA A 319 11.77 8.76 14.72
N THR A 320 11.00 9.06 13.66
CA THR A 320 11.45 9.03 12.26
C THR A 320 11.48 10.46 11.74
N LEU A 321 12.59 10.88 11.12
CA LEU A 321 12.74 12.19 10.49
C LEU A 321 13.23 12.02 9.06
N ALA A 322 12.65 12.78 8.13
CA ALA A 322 13.02 12.75 6.72
C ALA A 322 13.27 14.16 6.16
N LYS A 323 14.26 14.31 5.29
CA LYS A 323 14.53 15.55 4.56
C LYS A 323 13.71 15.57 3.27
N VAL A 324 12.85 16.56 3.10
CA VAL A 324 12.17 16.79 1.81
C VAL A 324 13.15 17.42 0.83
N VAL A 325 13.27 16.84 -0.36
CA VAL A 325 14.19 17.30 -1.42
C VAL A 325 13.41 17.61 -2.71
N GLY A 326 13.77 18.66 -3.41
CA GLY A 326 13.20 19.01 -4.72
C GLY A 326 11.95 19.88 -4.70
N VAL A 327 11.41 20.20 -3.51
CA VAL A 327 10.37 21.23 -3.30
C VAL A 327 10.65 22.02 -2.04
N THR A 328 10.09 23.23 -1.96
CA THR A 328 10.17 24.10 -0.80
C THR A 328 8.89 23.99 0.01
N LEU A 329 8.99 23.59 1.29
CA LEU A 329 7.83 23.50 2.17
C LEU A 329 7.25 24.89 2.50
N SER A 330 5.97 24.95 2.79
CA SER A 330 5.25 26.18 3.16
C SER A 330 5.71 26.78 4.50
N GLY A 331 6.48 26.06 5.27
CA GLY A 331 7.10 26.52 6.52
C GLY A 331 7.83 25.40 7.25
N THR A 332 8.40 25.77 8.40
CA THR A 332 9.16 24.88 9.26
C THR A 332 8.21 23.98 10.06
N GLU A 333 8.50 22.68 10.12
CA GLU A 333 7.75 21.68 10.88
C GLU A 333 8.19 21.64 12.36
N ARG A 334 7.41 20.92 13.16
CA ARG A 334 7.68 20.64 14.57
C ARG A 334 7.73 19.15 14.82
N ASP A 335 8.49 18.76 15.84
CA ASP A 335 8.45 17.39 16.34
C ASP A 335 7.24 17.16 17.27
N ASP A 336 7.03 15.92 17.72
CA ASP A 336 5.92 15.55 18.61
C ASP A 336 5.99 16.21 20.01
N SER A 337 7.11 16.87 20.37
CA SER A 337 7.23 17.69 21.58
C SER A 337 6.89 19.15 21.34
N GLY A 338 6.67 19.56 20.09
CA GLY A 338 6.43 20.93 19.66
C GLY A 338 7.69 21.73 19.36
N ALA A 339 8.90 21.12 19.42
CA ALA A 339 10.14 21.81 19.07
C ALA A 339 10.27 21.95 17.54
N LEU A 340 10.79 23.11 17.09
CA LEU A 340 11.02 23.36 15.67
C LEU A 340 12.09 22.40 15.12
N LEU A 341 11.79 21.81 13.98
CA LEU A 341 12.72 21.02 13.18
C LEU A 341 13.55 21.93 12.25
N PRO A 342 14.68 21.47 11.74
CA PRO A 342 15.40 22.16 10.68
C PRO A 342 14.55 22.32 9.41
N ASP A 343 14.82 23.37 8.63
CA ASP A 343 14.08 23.64 7.40
C ASP A 343 14.11 22.46 6.43
N GLY A 344 12.92 22.11 5.95
CA GLY A 344 12.71 20.99 5.04
C GLY A 344 12.84 19.61 5.70
N VAL A 345 12.95 19.52 7.03
CA VAL A 345 12.87 18.27 7.77
C VAL A 345 11.45 18.09 8.30
N VAL A 346 10.87 16.92 8.09
CA VAL A 346 9.51 16.58 8.51
C VAL A 346 9.51 15.33 9.37
N PRO A 347 8.58 15.21 10.34
CA PRO A 347 8.46 14.03 11.18
C PRO A 347 7.63 12.96 10.48
N GLY A 348 8.08 11.73 10.63
CA GLY A 348 7.32 10.54 10.29
C GLY A 348 7.11 10.27 8.80
N THR A 349 6.63 9.08 8.56
CA THR A 349 6.03 8.62 7.32
C THR A 349 4.80 7.79 7.67
N HIS A 350 3.76 7.84 6.86
CA HIS A 350 2.49 7.18 7.13
C HIS A 350 1.74 6.87 5.85
N SER A 351 0.68 6.08 5.96
CA SER A 351 -0.12 5.61 4.82
C SER A 351 0.77 4.94 3.77
N ASN A 352 1.75 4.18 4.25
CA ASN A 352 2.75 3.51 3.43
C ASN A 352 2.12 2.25 2.82
N CYS A 353 1.56 2.39 1.62
CA CYS A 353 0.94 1.32 0.87
C CYS A 353 2.02 0.44 0.23
N SER A 354 2.19 0.46 -1.07
CA SER A 354 3.24 -0.29 -1.72
C SER A 354 4.58 0.46 -1.75
N GLY A 355 5.54 0.03 -2.55
CA GLY A 355 6.88 0.62 -2.54
C GLY A 355 7.80 0.09 -3.62
N GLY A 356 9.10 0.19 -3.39
CA GLY A 356 10.11 -0.34 -4.30
C GLY A 356 11.46 -0.53 -3.62
N GLN A 357 12.05 -1.71 -3.82
CA GLN A 357 13.42 -2.01 -3.40
C GLN A 357 14.41 -1.39 -4.36
N THR A 358 15.18 -0.42 -3.92
CA THR A 358 16.11 0.27 -4.80
C THR A 358 17.33 -0.59 -5.15
N PRO A 359 17.90 -0.45 -6.36
CA PRO A 359 19.13 -1.13 -6.70
C PRO A 359 20.34 -0.76 -5.83
N TRP A 360 20.29 0.36 -5.10
CA TRP A 360 21.36 0.83 -4.20
C TRP A 360 21.11 0.53 -2.73
N GLY A 361 20.08 -0.28 -2.41
CA GLY A 361 19.83 -0.81 -1.08
C GLY A 361 19.11 0.11 -0.10
N THR A 362 18.28 1.02 -0.61
CA THR A 362 17.27 1.72 0.18
C THR A 362 15.87 1.21 -0.19
N ILE A 363 14.86 1.72 0.47
CA ILE A 363 13.47 1.46 0.19
C ILE A 363 12.80 2.76 -0.22
N PHE A 364 12.03 2.72 -1.31
CA PHE A 364 11.01 3.72 -1.55
C PHE A 364 9.69 3.17 -1.02
N THR A 365 8.99 3.96 -0.23
CA THR A 365 7.66 3.64 0.27
C THR A 365 6.69 4.74 -0.13
N GLY A 366 5.53 4.38 -0.67
CA GLY A 366 4.52 5.30 -1.14
C GLY A 366 3.68 5.85 0.01
N GLU A 367 3.61 7.17 0.17
CA GLU A 367 2.63 7.81 1.06
C GLU A 367 1.35 8.04 0.26
N GLU A 368 0.40 7.13 0.36
CA GLU A 368 -0.82 7.12 -0.44
C GLU A 368 -1.98 7.85 0.24
N ASN A 369 -2.56 7.27 1.26
CA ASN A 369 -3.81 7.70 1.91
C ASN A 369 -3.65 8.86 2.91
N VAL A 370 -2.85 9.87 2.57
CA VAL A 370 -2.53 11.01 3.46
C VAL A 370 -3.74 11.88 3.80
N GLN A 371 -4.78 11.86 2.96
CA GLN A 371 -5.99 12.66 3.14
C GLN A 371 -6.72 12.35 4.46
N GLY A 372 -6.64 11.12 4.93
CA GLY A 372 -7.22 10.68 6.20
C GLY A 372 -6.41 11.09 7.43
N VAL A 373 -5.15 11.47 7.26
CA VAL A 373 -4.21 11.78 8.35
C VAL A 373 -3.94 13.28 8.44
N TYR A 374 -3.27 13.86 7.46
CA TYR A 374 -2.88 15.28 7.47
C TYR A 374 -3.60 16.11 6.39
N GLY A 375 -4.51 15.51 5.65
CA GLY A 375 -5.30 16.15 4.61
C GLY A 375 -4.55 16.25 3.28
N ASP A 376 -5.33 16.29 2.21
CA ASP A 376 -4.84 16.51 0.86
C ASP A 376 -5.46 17.77 0.28
N PRO A 377 -4.66 18.79 -0.16
CA PRO A 377 -5.18 19.98 -0.79
C PRO A 377 -5.83 19.72 -2.16
N GLU A 378 -5.59 18.54 -2.74
CA GLU A 378 -6.14 18.11 -4.03
C GLU A 378 -7.29 17.13 -3.87
N LEU A 379 -7.77 16.89 -2.65
CA LEU A 379 -8.83 15.93 -2.38
C LEU A 379 -10.06 16.24 -3.22
N ALA A 380 -10.37 15.34 -4.12
CA ALA A 380 -11.62 15.29 -4.82
C ALA A 380 -12.52 14.31 -4.08
N VAL A 381 -13.70 14.75 -3.68
CA VAL A 381 -14.67 13.91 -3.00
C VAL A 381 -15.79 13.57 -3.98
N TRP A 382 -15.96 12.28 -4.23
CA TRP A 382 -17.16 11.78 -4.89
C TRP A 382 -18.35 11.91 -3.94
N VAL A 383 -19.35 12.65 -4.34
CA VAL A 383 -20.56 12.82 -3.53
C VAL A 383 -21.58 11.76 -3.98
N ASP A 384 -21.72 10.73 -3.18
CA ASP A 384 -22.69 9.66 -3.42
C ASP A 384 -24.10 10.17 -3.63
N GLY A 385 -24.77 9.60 -4.62
CA GLY A 385 -26.14 9.94 -4.99
C GLY A 385 -26.32 11.22 -5.80
N LYS A 386 -25.25 11.98 -6.05
CA LYS A 386 -25.29 13.20 -6.87
C LYS A 386 -24.52 13.09 -8.17
N ASN A 387 -23.71 12.05 -8.36
CA ASN A 387 -22.79 11.91 -9.48
C ASN A 387 -21.93 13.15 -9.72
N GLU A 388 -21.38 13.69 -8.65
CA GLU A 388 -20.60 14.93 -8.66
C GLU A 388 -19.30 14.74 -7.90
N TRP A 389 -18.19 15.24 -8.46
CA TRP A 389 -16.94 15.41 -7.75
C TRP A 389 -16.87 16.82 -7.17
N THR A 390 -16.56 16.92 -5.89
CA THR A 390 -16.28 18.21 -5.26
C THR A 390 -14.77 18.41 -5.27
N ALA A 391 -14.28 19.26 -6.16
CA ALA A 391 -12.88 19.68 -6.13
C ALA A 391 -12.63 20.62 -4.95
N ASN A 392 -11.45 20.54 -4.36
CA ASN A 392 -11.00 21.62 -3.46
C ASN A 392 -11.00 22.94 -4.26
N ALA A 393 -11.74 23.93 -3.77
CA ALA A 393 -11.91 25.22 -4.43
C ALA A 393 -10.60 25.92 -4.81
N GLN A 394 -9.52 25.58 -4.13
CA GLN A 394 -8.19 26.16 -4.34
C GLN A 394 -7.46 25.60 -5.56
N GLY A 395 -7.75 24.35 -5.96
CA GLY A 395 -7.11 23.72 -7.12
C GLY A 395 -7.74 24.08 -8.47
N PHE A 396 -9.03 24.49 -8.49
CA PHE A 396 -9.81 24.67 -9.71
C PHE A 396 -10.42 26.06 -9.88
N ALA A 397 -9.88 27.09 -9.24
CA ALA A 397 -10.41 28.45 -9.37
C ALA A 397 -9.94 29.12 -10.67
N PRO A 398 -10.81 29.34 -11.71
CA PRO A 398 -10.41 30.03 -12.91
C PRO A 398 -9.93 31.46 -12.61
N GLY A 399 -8.88 31.91 -13.31
CA GLY A 399 -8.35 33.26 -13.20
C GLY A 399 -7.50 33.54 -11.95
N ALA A 400 -7.33 32.55 -11.04
CA ALA A 400 -6.45 32.67 -9.89
C ALA A 400 -5.21 31.78 -10.06
N PRO A 401 -4.04 32.18 -9.55
CA PRO A 401 -2.91 31.28 -9.42
C PRO A 401 -3.28 30.07 -8.56
N VAL A 402 -2.74 28.91 -8.88
CA VAL A 402 -2.89 27.74 -8.00
C VAL A 402 -2.05 27.99 -6.75
N ALA A 403 -2.73 28.25 -5.66
CA ALA A 403 -2.13 28.47 -4.34
C ALA A 403 -2.91 27.64 -3.31
N PRO A 404 -2.77 26.32 -3.30
CA PRO A 404 -3.41 25.51 -2.27
C PRO A 404 -2.90 25.91 -0.89
N ASP A 405 -3.79 25.89 0.10
CA ASP A 405 -3.45 26.23 1.47
C ASP A 405 -2.71 25.06 2.15
N PHE A 406 -1.44 24.93 1.81
CA PHE A 406 -0.56 23.94 2.46
C PHE A 406 -0.20 24.32 3.90
N ALA A 407 -0.37 25.61 4.25
CA ALA A 407 0.03 26.12 5.57
C ALA A 407 -1.03 25.88 6.64
N ALA A 408 -2.28 25.66 6.25
CA ALA A 408 -3.33 25.38 7.21
C ALA A 408 -3.04 24.04 7.91
N PRO A 409 -3.00 24.02 9.25
CA PRO A 409 -2.93 22.77 9.98
C PRO A 409 -4.19 21.96 9.67
N THR A 410 -4.03 20.65 9.61
CA THR A 410 -5.13 19.76 9.35
C THR A 410 -6.09 19.73 10.53
N SER A 411 -7.37 19.89 10.27
CA SER A 411 -8.41 19.68 11.28
C SER A 411 -8.80 18.20 11.29
N GLY A 412 -8.68 17.56 12.42
CA GLY A 412 -9.11 16.18 12.56
C GLY A 412 -8.03 15.13 12.32
N ASP A 413 -6.80 15.57 12.29
CA ASP A 413 -5.68 14.67 12.27
C ASP A 413 -5.53 13.87 13.58
N LEU A 414 -4.54 12.99 13.60
CA LEU A 414 -4.12 12.19 14.74
C LEU A 414 -3.90 12.96 16.03
N VAL A 415 -3.56 14.22 15.91
CA VAL A 415 -3.01 15.06 16.97
C VAL A 415 -3.81 16.33 17.17
N SER A 416 -5.04 16.39 16.65
CA SER A 416 -5.92 17.56 16.82
C SER A 416 -6.18 17.92 18.30
N SER A 417 -5.97 17.00 19.21
CA SER A 417 -6.01 17.20 20.67
C SER A 417 -4.67 17.66 21.26
N ASP A 418 -3.62 17.76 20.47
CA ASP A 418 -2.30 18.26 20.86
C ASP A 418 -1.88 19.41 19.93
N ALA A 419 -2.10 20.65 20.37
CA ALA A 419 -1.81 21.85 19.59
C ALA A 419 -0.33 21.99 19.16
N ASN A 420 0.59 21.20 19.76
CA ASN A 420 2.01 21.24 19.43
C ASN A 420 2.41 20.29 18.29
N SER A 421 1.50 19.44 17.82
CA SER A 421 1.78 18.40 16.84
C SER A 421 0.93 18.48 15.58
N THR A 422 0.45 19.67 15.25
CA THR A 422 -0.17 19.94 13.95
C THR A 422 0.88 20.03 12.85
N HIS A 423 0.66 19.31 11.77
CA HIS A 423 1.61 19.22 10.65
C HIS A 423 1.06 19.89 9.39
N ARG A 424 1.96 20.27 8.50
CA ARG A 424 1.63 20.92 7.23
C ARG A 424 1.34 19.88 6.15
N LYS A 425 0.35 20.12 5.33
CA LYS A 425 -0.07 19.17 4.27
C LYS A 425 1.03 18.90 3.25
N ASP A 426 1.89 19.89 2.96
CA ASP A 426 2.96 19.73 1.98
C ASP A 426 4.21 19.00 2.49
N GLY A 427 4.20 18.55 3.73
CA GLY A 427 5.21 17.63 4.27
C GLY A 427 5.02 16.15 3.89
N TYR A 428 3.88 15.80 3.24
CA TYR A 428 3.44 14.42 3.03
C TYR A 428 2.93 14.19 1.62
N ALA A 429 2.58 12.94 1.30
CA ALA A 429 2.20 12.44 -0.03
C ALA A 429 3.39 12.38 -1.00
N TYR A 430 4.50 11.85 -0.53
CA TYR A 430 5.71 11.66 -1.34
C TYR A 430 6.12 10.18 -1.39
N LEU A 431 6.88 9.83 -2.41
CA LEU A 431 7.75 8.67 -2.29
C LEU A 431 8.82 8.98 -1.24
N THR A 432 8.80 8.22 -0.15
CA THR A 432 9.72 8.37 0.97
C THR A 432 10.84 7.35 0.84
N GLU A 433 12.08 7.83 0.72
CA GLU A 433 13.25 6.95 0.69
C GLU A 433 13.77 6.72 2.10
N ILE A 434 13.56 5.52 2.60
CA ILE A 434 14.13 5.05 3.86
C ILE A 434 15.48 4.39 3.59
N ASP A 435 16.47 4.73 4.39
CA ASP A 435 17.78 4.07 4.46
C ASP A 435 17.75 3.04 5.62
N PRO A 436 17.40 1.77 5.32
CA PRO A 436 17.09 0.80 6.36
C PRO A 436 18.34 0.45 7.17
N GLY A 437 18.13 0.22 8.47
CA GLY A 437 19.23 -0.02 9.42
C GLY A 437 19.91 1.25 9.95
N GLN A 438 19.59 2.44 9.42
CA GLN A 438 20.01 3.70 10.03
C GLN A 438 19.02 4.13 11.13
N PRO A 439 19.45 4.92 12.13
CA PRO A 439 18.55 5.48 13.14
C PRO A 439 17.39 6.23 12.49
N GLY A 440 16.17 6.09 13.03
CA GLY A 440 14.98 6.75 12.49
C GLY A 440 15.10 8.28 12.41
N ASP A 441 15.77 8.91 13.36
CA ASP A 441 15.97 10.37 13.37
C ASP A 441 17.11 10.87 12.46
N LEU A 442 17.77 9.96 11.73
CA LEU A 442 18.83 10.31 10.77
C LEU A 442 18.21 10.69 9.43
N TRP A 443 17.88 11.95 9.22
CA TRP A 443 17.49 12.44 7.90
C TRP A 443 18.69 12.54 6.94
N TYR A 444 18.45 12.58 5.65
CA TYR A 444 19.46 12.58 4.60
C TYR A 444 20.52 13.68 4.79
N ASP A 445 21.78 13.28 4.82
CA ASP A 445 22.94 14.16 5.02
C ASP A 445 22.97 14.92 6.38
N LYS A 446 22.21 14.47 7.40
CA LYS A 446 22.30 15.04 8.77
C LYS A 446 23.69 14.89 9.36
N ASP A 447 24.30 13.73 9.18
CA ASP A 447 25.60 13.37 9.78
C ASP A 447 26.71 13.49 8.74
N ALA A 448 27.55 14.52 8.87
CA ALA A 448 28.69 14.73 7.97
C ALA A 448 29.72 13.57 7.98
N ALA A 449 29.72 12.74 9.03
CA ALA A 449 30.57 11.54 9.08
C ALA A 449 29.97 10.35 8.30
N LYS A 450 28.69 10.45 7.93
CA LYS A 450 27.96 9.43 7.15
C LYS A 450 27.32 10.06 5.91
N PRO A 451 28.10 10.57 4.97
CA PRO A 451 27.56 11.29 3.83
C PRO A 451 26.66 10.37 2.99
N GLY A 452 25.49 10.88 2.62
CA GLY A 452 24.49 10.14 1.84
C GLY A 452 23.69 9.11 2.65
N ALA A 453 23.85 9.04 3.98
CA ALA A 453 22.98 8.24 4.84
C ALA A 453 21.75 9.03 5.29
N GLY A 454 20.71 8.30 5.70
CA GLY A 454 19.49 8.83 6.29
C GLY A 454 18.29 8.90 5.34
N HIS A 455 17.15 9.32 5.89
CA HIS A 455 15.84 9.24 5.25
C HIS A 455 15.47 10.56 4.56
N ARG A 456 14.75 10.47 3.43
CA ARG A 456 14.28 11.65 2.70
C ARG A 456 12.95 11.39 1.98
N LYS A 457 12.24 12.49 1.69
CA LYS A 457 11.04 12.48 0.85
C LYS A 457 11.36 13.13 -0.49
N LEU A 458 10.97 12.49 -1.57
CA LEU A 458 11.37 12.87 -2.93
C LEU A 458 10.37 13.86 -3.55
N GLY A 459 10.34 15.08 -3.04
CA GLY A 459 9.53 16.15 -3.60
C GLY A 459 9.83 16.47 -5.07
N ILE A 460 11.02 16.10 -5.57
CA ILE A 460 11.37 16.20 -6.99
C ILE A 460 10.44 15.36 -7.87
N MET A 461 9.92 14.26 -7.36
CA MET A 461 8.95 13.39 -8.04
C MET A 461 7.51 13.87 -7.86
N GLY A 462 7.29 14.86 -6.99
CA GLY A 462 6.02 15.49 -6.76
C GLY A 462 5.16 14.78 -5.72
N ARG A 463 4.01 15.41 -5.39
CA ARG A 463 2.99 14.86 -4.49
C ARG A 463 1.91 14.16 -5.29
N ALA A 464 1.61 12.93 -4.91
CA ALA A 464 0.52 12.11 -5.43
C ALA A 464 0.06 11.14 -4.33
N HIS A 465 -1.00 10.38 -4.53
CA HIS A 465 -1.29 9.19 -3.74
C HIS A 465 -0.41 8.06 -4.27
N TRP A 466 0.85 8.06 -3.80
CA TRP A 466 1.84 7.16 -4.34
C TRP A 466 1.58 5.73 -3.90
N GLU A 467 1.33 4.88 -4.88
CA GLU A 467 1.26 3.44 -4.66
C GLU A 467 2.67 2.86 -4.51
N ASN A 468 3.42 2.81 -5.60
CA ASN A 468 4.75 2.20 -5.60
C ASN A 468 5.79 2.98 -6.40
N ALA A 469 6.99 2.39 -6.50
CA ALA A 469 8.10 2.88 -7.32
C ALA A 469 8.82 1.73 -8.04
N ALA A 470 8.66 1.66 -9.36
CA ALA A 470 9.36 0.72 -10.23
C ALA A 470 10.64 1.33 -10.81
N PHE A 471 11.75 0.61 -10.72
CA PHE A 471 13.05 1.06 -11.20
C PHE A 471 13.43 0.40 -12.53
N VAL A 472 13.87 1.20 -13.49
CA VAL A 472 14.43 0.65 -14.72
C VAL A 472 15.79 0.02 -14.45
N VAL A 473 15.87 -1.28 -14.67
CA VAL A 473 17.07 -2.10 -14.48
C VAL A 473 17.31 -2.99 -15.70
N ASP A 474 18.54 -3.50 -15.84
CA ASP A 474 18.91 -4.48 -16.83
C ASP A 474 18.48 -5.91 -16.46
N SER A 475 18.76 -6.88 -17.32
CA SER A 475 18.45 -8.30 -17.07
C SER A 475 19.21 -8.93 -15.89
N ASN A 476 20.15 -8.23 -15.27
CA ASN A 476 20.84 -8.62 -14.06
C ASN A 476 20.33 -7.85 -12.83
N TRP A 477 19.20 -7.15 -12.97
CA TRP A 477 18.57 -6.33 -11.94
C TRP A 477 19.44 -5.16 -11.46
N LYS A 478 20.32 -4.64 -12.33
CA LYS A 478 21.21 -3.51 -12.07
C LYS A 478 20.75 -2.28 -12.84
N LEU A 479 21.07 -1.10 -12.30
CA LEU A 479 20.88 0.16 -13.03
C LEU A 479 21.62 0.12 -14.39
N LEU A 480 21.01 0.77 -15.38
CA LEU A 480 21.59 0.88 -16.72
C LEU A 480 22.84 1.79 -16.69
N ASN A 481 24.00 1.24 -16.99
CA ASN A 481 25.26 1.99 -16.98
C ASN A 481 25.28 3.09 -18.05
N ASN A 482 25.80 4.27 -17.71
CA ASN A 482 25.85 5.48 -18.54
C ASN A 482 24.46 5.97 -18.99
N GLN A 483 23.41 5.66 -18.21
CA GLN A 483 22.03 6.08 -18.46
C GLN A 483 21.50 6.86 -17.25
N PRO A 484 20.50 7.75 -17.45
CA PRO A 484 19.80 8.34 -16.33
C PRO A 484 19.05 7.27 -15.53
N ILE A 485 18.85 7.52 -14.24
CA ILE A 485 17.95 6.72 -13.43
C ILE A 485 16.52 7.04 -13.84
N VAL A 486 15.74 6.00 -14.14
CA VAL A 486 14.32 6.11 -14.49
C VAL A 486 13.50 5.39 -13.44
N ILE A 487 12.47 6.07 -12.94
CA ILE A 487 11.55 5.56 -11.93
C ILE A 487 10.12 5.81 -12.42
N TYR A 488 9.27 4.80 -12.35
CA TYR A 488 7.83 4.92 -12.57
C TYR A 488 7.09 4.80 -11.26
N GLY A 489 5.92 5.44 -11.16
CA GLY A 489 5.02 5.29 -10.01
C GLY A 489 3.57 5.58 -10.38
N GLY A 490 2.64 4.93 -9.68
CA GLY A 490 1.20 5.12 -9.80
C GLY A 490 0.68 6.14 -8.78
N ASP A 491 -0.34 6.89 -9.19
CA ASP A 491 -1.18 7.71 -8.32
C ASP A 491 -2.49 6.97 -8.11
N ASP A 492 -2.61 6.18 -7.04
CA ASP A 492 -3.80 5.38 -6.77
C ASP A 492 -4.96 6.25 -6.31
N ARG A 493 -5.61 6.84 -7.27
CA ARG A 493 -6.91 7.46 -7.08
C ARG A 493 -7.76 7.30 -8.34
N ARG A 494 -9.04 7.42 -8.18
CA ARG A 494 -9.96 7.51 -9.33
C ARG A 494 -9.62 8.74 -10.15
N GLY A 495 -9.23 8.53 -11.41
CA GLY A 495 -8.66 9.58 -12.24
C GLY A 495 -7.17 9.82 -11.99
N GLY A 496 -6.46 8.89 -11.36
CA GLY A 496 -5.02 8.95 -11.16
C GLY A 496 -4.19 8.84 -12.44
N ARG A 497 -2.89 8.94 -12.32
CA ARG A 497 -1.96 8.90 -13.46
C ARG A 497 -0.76 8.02 -13.14
N ILE A 498 -0.05 7.66 -14.18
CA ILE A 498 1.27 7.08 -14.08
C ILE A 498 2.29 8.18 -14.33
N PHE A 499 3.26 8.29 -13.44
CA PHE A 499 4.34 9.25 -13.56
C PHE A 499 5.66 8.55 -13.87
N LYS A 500 6.56 9.28 -14.55
CA LYS A 500 7.91 8.84 -14.89
C LYS A 500 8.89 9.94 -14.49
N PHE A 501 9.82 9.60 -13.62
CA PHE A 501 10.96 10.46 -13.28
C PHE A 501 12.19 10.01 -14.07
N VAL A 502 12.97 10.98 -14.55
CA VAL A 502 14.24 10.75 -15.24
C VAL A 502 15.28 11.69 -14.66
N SER A 503 16.33 11.16 -14.03
CA SER A 503 17.40 11.98 -13.47
C SER A 503 18.13 12.79 -14.55
N SER A 504 18.56 14.03 -14.22
CA SER A 504 19.36 14.85 -15.13
C SER A 504 20.76 14.29 -15.38
N GLY A 505 21.35 13.67 -14.37
CA GLY A 505 22.66 13.01 -14.47
C GLY A 505 22.53 11.53 -14.75
N ASN A 506 23.59 10.95 -15.33
CA ASN A 506 23.65 9.52 -15.63
C ASN A 506 24.29 8.73 -14.49
N TYR A 507 23.75 7.57 -14.21
CA TYR A 507 24.39 6.57 -13.38
C TYR A 507 25.63 6.01 -14.11
N THR A 508 26.71 5.83 -13.38
CA THR A 508 27.93 5.16 -13.88
C THR A 508 28.32 4.07 -12.89
N GLU A 509 28.66 2.89 -13.41
CA GLU A 509 29.09 1.78 -12.56
C GLU A 509 30.27 2.18 -11.65
N GLY A 510 30.17 1.80 -10.39
CA GLY A 510 31.15 2.19 -9.36
C GLY A 510 30.79 3.46 -8.57
N MET A 511 29.71 4.15 -8.91
CA MET A 511 29.18 5.23 -8.07
C MET A 511 28.87 4.73 -6.65
N THR A 512 29.22 5.54 -5.66
CA THR A 512 28.84 5.32 -4.28
C THR A 512 27.33 5.49 -4.07
N LYS A 513 26.78 4.92 -3.02
CA LYS A 513 25.37 5.10 -2.63
C LYS A 513 24.98 6.59 -2.58
N LYS A 514 25.85 7.45 -2.02
CA LYS A 514 25.60 8.90 -2.01
C LYS A 514 25.49 9.47 -3.43
N GLN A 515 26.45 9.16 -4.30
CA GLN A 515 26.45 9.68 -5.67
C GLN A 515 25.18 9.24 -6.44
N ILE A 516 24.75 7.98 -6.26
CA ILE A 516 23.51 7.48 -6.88
C ILE A 516 22.30 8.25 -6.34
N ARG A 517 22.23 8.40 -5.01
CA ARG A 517 21.12 9.12 -4.36
C ARG A 517 21.09 10.60 -4.77
N ASP A 518 22.24 11.22 -4.94
CA ASP A 518 22.32 12.63 -5.35
C ASP A 518 21.81 12.84 -6.79
N LEU A 519 21.89 11.86 -7.68
CA LEU A 519 21.28 11.94 -9.00
C LEU A 519 19.77 12.17 -8.96
N LEU A 520 19.11 11.74 -7.87
CA LEU A 520 17.67 11.93 -7.68
C LEU A 520 17.30 13.30 -7.11
N ASN A 521 18.25 14.19 -6.88
CA ASN A 521 17.97 15.55 -6.44
C ASN A 521 17.60 16.49 -7.61
N ASP A 522 17.86 16.06 -8.86
CA ASP A 522 17.56 16.82 -10.07
C ASP A 522 17.09 15.89 -11.18
N GLY A 523 16.07 16.31 -11.92
CA GLY A 523 15.48 15.52 -12.98
C GLY A 523 14.20 16.10 -13.53
N LYS A 524 13.65 15.37 -14.50
CA LYS A 524 12.41 15.71 -15.18
C LYS A 524 11.30 14.72 -14.78
N LEU A 525 10.11 15.28 -14.63
CA LEU A 525 8.90 14.52 -14.29
C LEU A 525 7.95 14.55 -15.48
N TYR A 526 7.39 13.41 -15.81
CA TYR A 526 6.45 13.21 -16.90
C TYR A 526 5.21 12.50 -16.42
N ALA A 527 4.06 12.77 -17.04
CA ALA A 527 2.84 11.99 -16.90
C ALA A 527 2.56 11.19 -18.18
N ALA A 528 2.08 9.96 -18.03
CA ALA A 528 1.69 9.12 -19.15
C ALA A 528 0.36 9.60 -19.74
N HIS A 529 0.34 9.92 -21.03
CA HIS A 529 -0.88 10.21 -21.80
C HIS A 529 -1.13 9.12 -22.81
N PHE A 530 -2.23 8.39 -22.60
CA PHE A 530 -2.66 7.27 -23.44
C PHE A 530 -3.54 7.79 -24.57
N ALA A 531 -2.99 7.96 -25.75
CA ALA A 531 -3.75 8.50 -26.88
C ALA A 531 -4.86 7.52 -27.32
N GLY A 532 -6.08 8.04 -27.40
CA GLY A 532 -7.22 7.28 -27.85
C GLY A 532 -7.78 6.25 -26.87
N LEU A 533 -7.29 6.20 -25.63
CA LEU A 533 -7.92 5.40 -24.58
C LEU A 533 -9.31 5.97 -24.28
N ASP A 534 -10.28 5.09 -24.13
CA ASP A 534 -11.63 5.48 -23.76
C ASP A 534 -11.76 5.60 -22.24
N ASN A 535 -11.81 6.82 -21.72
CA ASN A 535 -12.06 7.11 -20.33
C ASN A 535 -13.36 6.51 -19.76
N SER A 536 -14.30 6.11 -20.62
CA SER A 536 -15.54 5.52 -20.14
C SER A 536 -15.37 4.05 -19.72
N THR A 537 -14.46 3.34 -20.34
CA THR A 537 -14.18 1.92 -20.07
C THR A 537 -12.80 1.69 -19.45
N GLY A 538 -11.89 2.65 -19.61
CA GLY A 538 -10.51 2.58 -19.07
C GLY A 538 -9.59 1.60 -19.82
N ASP A 539 -10.13 0.72 -20.67
CA ASP A 539 -9.36 -0.36 -21.29
C ASP A 539 -9.53 -0.48 -22.81
N THR A 540 -10.36 0.34 -23.41
CA THR A 540 -10.59 0.32 -24.85
C THR A 540 -10.20 1.63 -25.52
N LEU A 541 -9.75 1.56 -26.76
CA LEU A 541 -9.55 2.73 -27.60
C LEU A 541 -10.90 3.40 -27.94
N VAL A 542 -10.87 4.68 -28.23
CA VAL A 542 -12.05 5.40 -28.78
C VAL A 542 -12.54 4.64 -30.01
N GLY A 543 -13.82 4.25 -30.00
CA GLY A 543 -14.40 3.38 -31.02
C GLY A 543 -14.46 1.90 -30.65
N GLY A 544 -14.07 1.52 -29.44
CA GLY A 544 -14.26 0.18 -28.87
C GLY A 544 -13.17 -0.84 -29.19
N ALA A 545 -12.07 -0.44 -29.82
CA ALA A 545 -10.94 -1.33 -30.07
C ALA A 545 -10.16 -1.59 -28.76
N ILE A 546 -9.94 -2.87 -28.43
CA ILE A 546 -9.11 -3.26 -27.28
C ILE A 546 -7.65 -3.28 -27.74
N PRO A 547 -6.74 -2.54 -27.07
CA PRO A 547 -5.32 -2.59 -27.38
C PRO A 547 -4.77 -3.99 -27.14
N THR A 548 -4.14 -4.58 -28.14
CA THR A 548 -3.45 -5.86 -28.05
C THR A 548 -1.97 -5.67 -28.36
N GLU A 549 -1.13 -6.66 -28.05
CA GLU A 549 0.30 -6.58 -28.38
C GLU A 549 0.56 -6.48 -29.89
N GLN A 550 -0.30 -7.07 -30.73
CA GLN A 550 -0.22 -7.01 -32.18
C GLN A 550 -0.82 -5.73 -32.77
N ALA A 551 -1.70 -5.07 -32.02
CA ALA A 551 -2.33 -3.80 -32.38
C ALA A 551 -2.35 -2.87 -31.15
N PRO A 552 -1.16 -2.40 -30.72
CA PRO A 552 -1.05 -1.64 -29.46
C PRO A 552 -1.59 -0.20 -29.63
N GLY A 553 -2.08 0.32 -28.53
CA GLY A 553 -2.35 1.74 -28.38
C GLY A 553 -1.05 2.53 -28.37
N GLN A 554 -1.17 3.83 -28.65
CA GLN A 554 -0.05 4.77 -28.65
C GLN A 554 -0.15 5.69 -27.43
N GLY A 555 0.99 5.95 -26.80
CA GLY A 555 1.07 6.90 -25.71
C GLY A 555 2.31 7.78 -25.80
N ARG A 556 2.31 8.83 -24.99
CA ARG A 556 3.47 9.71 -24.87
C ARG A 556 3.67 10.18 -23.43
N TRP A 557 4.91 10.47 -23.12
CA TRP A 557 5.29 11.10 -21.85
C TRP A 557 5.20 12.62 -21.99
N VAL A 558 4.38 13.24 -21.16
CA VAL A 558 4.13 14.68 -21.14
C VAL A 558 4.96 15.29 -20.01
N GLU A 559 5.94 16.11 -20.30
CA GLU A 559 6.82 16.75 -19.31
C GLU A 559 6.05 17.78 -18.48
N LEU A 560 5.99 17.57 -17.18
CA LEU A 560 5.30 18.42 -16.22
C LEU A 560 6.22 19.54 -15.71
N SER A 561 6.40 20.56 -16.52
CA SER A 561 7.23 21.73 -16.19
C SER A 561 6.63 22.98 -16.80
N VAL A 562 6.73 24.10 -16.07
CA VAL A 562 6.32 25.41 -16.58
C VAL A 562 7.15 25.86 -17.79
N ASP A 563 8.31 25.23 -18.02
CA ASP A 563 9.19 25.51 -19.18
C ASP A 563 9.08 24.47 -20.30
N SER A 564 8.20 23.46 -20.13
CA SER A 564 8.04 22.36 -21.09
C SER A 564 7.57 22.87 -22.46
N GLN A 565 8.23 22.35 -23.51
CA GLN A 565 7.87 22.57 -24.92
C GLN A 565 7.03 21.43 -25.50
N ASP A 566 6.72 20.41 -24.71
CA ASP A 566 5.79 19.35 -25.13
C ASP A 566 4.41 19.98 -25.40
N LEU A 567 3.65 19.43 -26.35
CA LEU A 567 2.30 19.91 -26.64
C LEU A 567 1.32 19.46 -25.55
N ALA A 568 0.43 20.37 -25.14
CA ALA A 568 -0.63 20.04 -24.20
C ALA A 568 -1.60 19.02 -24.80
N PRO A 569 -1.93 17.91 -24.09
CA PRO A 569 -2.80 16.87 -24.61
C PRO A 569 -4.17 17.34 -25.09
N ASN A 570 -4.74 18.31 -24.41
CA ASN A 570 -6.07 18.87 -24.71
C ASN A 570 -6.03 20.16 -25.56
N GLY A 571 -4.88 20.54 -26.11
CA GLY A 571 -4.74 21.77 -26.90
C GLY A 571 -5.69 21.83 -28.09
N GLU A 572 -5.87 20.74 -28.83
CA GLU A 572 -6.80 20.66 -29.95
C GLU A 572 -8.26 20.89 -29.51
N ALA A 573 -8.66 20.40 -28.36
CA ALA A 573 -10.01 20.58 -27.81
C ALA A 573 -10.38 22.06 -27.57
N TYR A 574 -9.35 22.90 -27.44
CA TYR A 574 -9.48 24.36 -27.28
C TYR A 574 -9.11 25.14 -28.55
N GLY A 575 -8.93 24.50 -29.71
CA GLY A 575 -8.50 25.12 -30.95
C GLY A 575 -7.06 25.65 -30.94
N GLN A 576 -6.23 25.12 -30.05
CA GLN A 576 -4.83 25.51 -29.84
C GLN A 576 -3.87 24.30 -30.01
N PRO A 577 -3.81 23.67 -31.19
CA PRO A 577 -3.02 22.42 -31.38
C PRO A 577 -1.53 22.59 -31.18
N THR A 578 -1.02 23.82 -31.17
CA THR A 578 0.39 24.13 -30.93
C THR A 578 0.68 24.63 -29.52
N LEU A 579 -0.33 24.65 -28.64
CA LEU A 579 -0.15 25.10 -27.27
C LEU A 579 0.82 24.17 -26.53
N THR A 580 1.89 24.77 -25.99
CA THR A 580 2.84 24.00 -25.18
C THR A 580 2.33 23.79 -23.76
N VAL A 581 2.78 22.72 -23.11
CA VAL A 581 2.53 22.42 -21.69
C VAL A 581 2.90 23.63 -20.82
N GLY A 582 4.09 24.20 -21.03
CA GLY A 582 4.53 25.36 -20.26
C GLY A 582 3.62 26.57 -20.42
N ALA A 583 3.13 26.85 -21.63
CA ALA A 583 2.18 27.94 -21.87
C ALA A 583 0.80 27.64 -21.23
N ALA A 584 0.31 26.40 -21.37
CA ALA A 584 -0.95 25.97 -20.74
C ALA A 584 -0.89 26.06 -19.21
N LEU A 585 0.24 25.66 -18.60
CA LEU A 585 0.41 25.74 -17.15
C LEU A 585 0.40 27.18 -16.65
N ARG A 586 1.04 28.11 -17.35
CA ARG A 586 1.10 29.51 -16.94
C ARG A 586 -0.22 30.27 -17.16
N ASP A 587 -1.06 29.85 -18.07
CA ASP A 587 -2.35 30.50 -18.34
C ASP A 587 -3.32 30.24 -17.16
N ALA A 588 -3.65 31.30 -16.42
CA ALA A 588 -4.51 31.25 -15.25
C ALA A 588 -5.96 30.84 -15.54
N ASN A 589 -6.37 30.84 -16.81
CA ASN A 589 -7.74 30.51 -17.20
C ASN A 589 -7.87 29.20 -18.00
N TYR A 590 -6.74 28.62 -18.40
CA TYR A 590 -6.76 27.41 -19.23
C TYR A 590 -7.37 26.24 -18.53
N ASN A 591 -8.34 25.59 -19.17
CA ASN A 591 -9.05 24.39 -18.71
C ASN A 591 -9.68 24.55 -17.31
N ALA A 592 -10.14 25.76 -16.96
CA ALA A 592 -10.76 26.09 -15.68
C ALA A 592 -9.87 25.87 -14.43
N VAL A 593 -8.56 25.76 -14.60
CA VAL A 593 -7.58 25.60 -13.52
C VAL A 593 -6.67 26.82 -13.48
N GLY A 594 -6.32 27.29 -12.28
CA GLY A 594 -5.43 28.43 -12.07
C GLY A 594 -4.03 28.25 -12.67
N GLY A 595 -3.25 29.33 -12.74
CA GLY A 595 -1.91 29.33 -13.33
C GLY A 595 -0.80 28.86 -12.38
N PHE A 596 0.24 28.28 -12.94
CA PHE A 596 1.48 27.90 -12.26
C PHE A 596 2.62 28.78 -12.76
N THR A 597 3.51 29.19 -11.85
CA THR A 597 4.65 30.05 -12.19
C THR A 597 6.00 29.35 -12.01
N THR A 598 6.03 28.26 -11.25
CA THR A 598 7.25 27.50 -10.94
C THR A 598 6.98 26.01 -10.96
N ASP A 599 8.03 25.20 -11.18
CA ASP A 599 7.96 23.74 -11.08
C ASP A 599 7.75 23.28 -9.63
N ASP A 600 8.12 24.09 -8.64
CA ASP A 600 7.81 23.80 -7.24
C ASP A 600 6.29 23.72 -7.01
N GLN A 601 5.54 24.67 -7.57
CA GLN A 601 4.07 24.62 -7.53
C GLN A 601 3.50 23.42 -8.28
N VAL A 602 4.06 23.11 -9.45
CA VAL A 602 3.65 21.93 -10.26
C VAL A 602 3.81 20.63 -9.47
N ARG A 603 4.98 20.44 -8.86
CA ARG A 603 5.29 19.23 -8.08
C ARG A 603 4.41 19.04 -6.85
N LYS A 604 3.89 20.10 -6.27
CA LYS A 604 3.02 20.02 -5.09
C LYS A 604 1.59 19.58 -5.38
N VAL A 605 1.14 19.62 -6.63
CA VAL A 605 -0.25 19.40 -7.04
C VAL A 605 -0.34 18.66 -8.40
N LEU A 606 0.25 17.47 -8.48
CA LEU A 606 0.36 16.72 -9.74
C LEU A 606 -0.99 16.35 -10.35
N PHE A 607 -1.96 16.00 -9.53
CA PHE A 607 -3.31 15.66 -9.98
C PHE A 607 -3.99 16.87 -10.65
N THR A 608 -3.93 18.03 -10.01
CA THR A 608 -4.46 19.30 -10.55
C THR A 608 -3.76 19.68 -11.86
N VAL A 609 -2.45 19.56 -11.92
CA VAL A 609 -1.63 19.82 -13.12
C VAL A 609 -2.03 18.90 -14.27
N ALA A 610 -2.14 17.61 -14.01
CA ALA A 610 -2.55 16.63 -15.01
C ALA A 610 -3.95 16.91 -15.55
N ASN A 611 -4.90 17.29 -14.68
CA ASN A 611 -6.24 17.70 -15.09
C ASN A 611 -6.22 18.97 -15.95
N LYS A 612 -5.40 19.97 -15.58
CA LYS A 612 -5.25 21.20 -16.38
C LYS A 612 -4.79 20.92 -17.81
N LEU A 613 -3.85 20.01 -17.96
CA LEU A 613 -3.26 19.64 -19.24
C LEU A 613 -4.10 18.65 -20.04
N GLY A 614 -5.13 18.07 -19.44
CA GLY A 614 -5.94 17.03 -20.09
C GLY A 614 -5.18 15.72 -20.29
N VAL A 615 -4.23 15.42 -19.40
CA VAL A 615 -3.59 14.09 -19.37
C VAL A 615 -4.67 13.06 -19.04
N MET A 616 -4.71 11.97 -19.83
CA MET A 616 -5.70 10.91 -19.68
C MET A 616 -5.81 10.43 -18.23
N GLU A 617 -7.03 10.41 -17.71
CA GLU A 617 -7.33 9.84 -16.41
C GLU A 617 -7.34 8.32 -16.47
N LEU A 618 -6.78 7.70 -15.43
CA LEU A 618 -6.75 6.27 -15.24
C LEU A 618 -7.51 5.93 -13.96
N ASN A 619 -8.00 4.72 -13.87
CA ASN A 619 -8.71 4.27 -12.70
C ASN A 619 -7.79 3.44 -11.82
N ARG A 620 -7.38 4.05 -10.68
CA ARG A 620 -6.59 3.40 -9.68
C ARG A 620 -5.42 2.64 -10.31
N PRO A 621 -4.40 3.34 -10.87
CA PRO A 621 -3.16 2.70 -11.25
C PRO A 621 -2.41 2.33 -9.97
N GLU A 622 -2.59 1.08 -9.55
CA GLU A 622 -1.96 0.47 -8.40
C GLU A 622 -0.49 0.18 -8.69
N ASP A 623 -0.03 -1.02 -8.50
CA ASP A 623 1.37 -1.36 -8.65
C ASP A 623 1.86 -1.33 -10.10
N LEU A 624 3.09 -0.90 -10.26
CA LEU A 624 3.82 -0.90 -11.53
C LEU A 624 5.13 -1.67 -11.34
N GLU A 625 5.45 -2.58 -12.28
CA GLU A 625 6.70 -3.31 -12.20
C GLU A 625 7.43 -3.39 -13.55
N TRP A 626 8.71 -3.00 -13.53
CA TRP A 626 9.58 -3.12 -14.69
C TRP A 626 10.10 -4.54 -14.83
N ASN A 627 9.75 -5.21 -15.94
CA ASN A 627 10.26 -6.54 -16.27
C ASN A 627 11.37 -6.46 -17.30
N PRO A 628 12.65 -6.54 -16.91
CA PRO A 628 13.77 -6.51 -17.83
C PRO A 628 13.93 -7.81 -18.62
N LYS A 629 13.22 -8.88 -18.22
CA LYS A 629 13.27 -10.23 -18.79
C LYS A 629 11.92 -10.67 -19.33
N ASP A 630 11.10 -9.73 -19.78
CA ASP A 630 9.78 -10.07 -20.28
C ASP A 630 9.84 -11.19 -21.33
N PRO A 631 8.91 -12.18 -21.30
CA PRO A 631 8.89 -13.30 -22.23
C PRO A 631 8.79 -12.93 -23.72
N SER A 632 8.38 -11.69 -24.04
CA SER A 632 8.42 -11.18 -25.43
C SER A 632 9.83 -10.91 -25.96
N GLY A 633 10.85 -10.98 -25.09
CA GLY A 633 12.25 -10.69 -25.40
C GLY A 633 12.62 -9.21 -25.38
N GLN A 634 11.70 -8.33 -24.96
CA GLN A 634 11.95 -6.91 -24.78
C GLN A 634 11.38 -6.44 -23.42
N PRO A 635 12.08 -5.59 -22.67
CA PRO A 635 11.56 -5.07 -21.41
C PRO A 635 10.16 -4.48 -21.53
N LEU A 636 9.37 -4.68 -20.49
CA LEU A 636 7.98 -4.22 -20.41
C LEU A 636 7.70 -3.69 -18.99
N LEU A 637 7.03 -2.55 -18.91
CA LEU A 637 6.47 -2.06 -17.65
C LEU A 637 5.04 -2.62 -17.51
N TYR A 638 4.78 -3.38 -16.48
CA TYR A 638 3.47 -3.86 -16.10
C TYR A 638 2.77 -2.85 -15.20
N VAL A 639 1.45 -2.74 -15.33
CA VAL A 639 0.63 -1.84 -14.54
C VAL A 639 -0.66 -2.55 -14.16
N ALA A 640 -0.98 -2.60 -12.88
CA ALA A 640 -2.27 -3.02 -12.38
C ALA A 640 -3.25 -1.84 -12.40
N PHE A 641 -4.41 -2.04 -13.00
CA PHE A 641 -5.58 -1.17 -12.86
C PHE A 641 -6.63 -1.98 -12.09
N THR A 642 -6.85 -1.64 -10.82
CA THR A 642 -7.67 -2.48 -9.95
C THR A 642 -9.15 -2.46 -10.32
N GLU A 643 -9.66 -1.32 -10.78
CA GLU A 643 -11.02 -1.23 -11.31
C GLU A 643 -11.18 -0.10 -12.30
N HIS A 644 -12.16 -0.23 -13.21
CA HIS A 644 -12.58 0.81 -14.12
C HIS A 644 -14.03 1.19 -13.89
N GLY A 645 -14.44 2.33 -14.42
CA GLY A 645 -15.85 2.69 -14.46
C GLY A 645 -16.29 3.71 -13.45
N GLN A 646 -15.35 4.37 -12.81
CA GLN A 646 -15.66 5.51 -11.94
C GLN A 646 -15.76 6.82 -12.76
N PRO A 647 -16.64 7.77 -12.36
CA PRO A 647 -16.68 9.08 -12.99
C PRO A 647 -15.33 9.81 -12.83
N THR A 648 -14.92 10.47 -13.89
CA THR A 648 -13.68 11.23 -13.96
C THR A 648 -13.96 12.73 -14.08
N TYR A 649 -12.91 13.55 -13.86
CA TYR A 649 -12.99 15.00 -14.00
C TYR A 649 -13.03 15.46 -15.43
N LEU A 650 -12.38 14.72 -16.33
CA LEU A 650 -12.18 15.12 -17.71
C LEU A 650 -13.21 14.47 -18.63
N ASP A 651 -13.56 15.18 -19.69
CA ASP A 651 -14.22 14.54 -20.84
C ASP A 651 -13.20 13.81 -21.73
N GLN A 652 -13.66 13.12 -22.77
CA GLN A 652 -12.79 12.39 -23.70
C GLN A 652 -11.75 13.27 -24.42
N GLN A 653 -11.98 14.56 -24.48
CA GLN A 653 -11.07 15.52 -25.07
C GLN A 653 -10.11 16.16 -24.05
N GLY A 654 -10.14 15.73 -22.80
CA GLY A 654 -9.31 16.26 -21.73
C GLY A 654 -9.75 17.62 -21.21
N ARG A 655 -11.03 18.00 -21.42
CA ARG A 655 -11.58 19.21 -20.83
C ARG A 655 -12.18 18.90 -19.47
N VAL A 656 -11.97 19.79 -18.50
CA VAL A 656 -12.66 19.72 -17.22
C VAL A 656 -14.17 19.82 -17.45
N ALA A 657 -14.88 18.72 -17.19
CA ALA A 657 -16.31 18.63 -17.47
C ALA A 657 -17.08 19.54 -16.50
N THR A 658 -17.66 20.60 -17.04
CA THR A 658 -18.56 21.55 -16.36
C THR A 658 -18.28 21.78 -14.88
N ALA A 659 -17.15 22.41 -14.57
CA ALA A 659 -16.91 22.95 -13.24
C ALA A 659 -17.93 24.09 -12.98
N GLN A 660 -18.82 23.90 -12.02
CA GLN A 660 -19.73 24.94 -11.56
C GLN A 660 -19.37 25.32 -10.12
N PHE A 661 -19.19 26.60 -9.89
CA PHE A 661 -19.01 27.11 -8.54
C PHE A 661 -20.38 27.26 -7.88
N ASN A 662 -20.63 26.51 -6.80
CA ASN A 662 -21.90 26.53 -6.08
C ASN A 662 -21.99 27.60 -4.97
N GLY A 663 -21.07 28.58 -4.98
CA GLY A 663 -20.95 29.61 -3.96
C GLY A 663 -19.98 29.29 -2.83
N THR A 664 -19.55 28.05 -2.70
CA THR A 664 -18.61 27.58 -1.67
C THR A 664 -17.50 26.75 -2.28
N ASN A 665 -17.84 25.84 -3.18
CA ASN A 665 -16.92 24.89 -3.82
C ASN A 665 -17.14 24.85 -5.33
N TRP A 666 -16.09 24.49 -6.07
CA TRP A 666 -16.21 24.04 -7.44
C TRP A 666 -16.75 22.62 -7.47
N VAL A 667 -17.89 22.44 -8.11
CA VAL A 667 -18.49 21.13 -8.33
C VAL A 667 -18.22 20.75 -9.78
N VAL A 668 -17.44 19.73 -9.99
CA VAL A 668 -17.25 19.12 -11.30
C VAL A 668 -18.37 18.11 -11.48
N LYS A 669 -19.31 18.43 -12.36
CA LYS A 669 -20.38 17.51 -12.68
C LYS A 669 -19.77 16.38 -13.50
N ALA A 670 -19.79 15.18 -12.94
CA ALA A 670 -19.49 13.99 -13.72
C ALA A 670 -20.37 13.98 -14.99
N ARG A 671 -19.85 13.40 -16.04
CA ARG A 671 -20.63 13.08 -17.23
C ARG A 671 -21.94 12.43 -16.80
N GLY A 672 -23.04 12.78 -17.40
CA GLY A 672 -24.39 12.49 -16.93
C GLY A 672 -24.62 11.02 -16.52
N ALA A 673 -25.75 10.76 -15.87
CA ALA A 673 -26.16 9.44 -15.37
C ALA A 673 -26.16 8.32 -16.44
N THR A 674 -26.10 8.67 -17.71
CA THR A 674 -25.90 7.75 -18.84
C THR A 674 -24.44 7.33 -19.03
N ASP A 675 -23.49 8.05 -18.42
CA ASP A 675 -22.08 7.65 -18.36
C ASP A 675 -21.81 6.73 -17.17
N ASN A 676 -22.80 5.96 -16.77
CA ASN A 676 -22.65 4.97 -15.74
C ASN A 676 -21.60 3.95 -16.16
N ARG A 677 -20.36 4.18 -15.77
CA ARG A 677 -19.19 3.37 -16.03
C ARG A 677 -19.16 2.14 -15.13
N SER A 678 -20.32 1.61 -14.85
CA SER A 678 -20.48 0.40 -14.06
C SER A 678 -19.84 -0.84 -14.70
N GLY A 679 -19.07 -0.64 -15.77
CA GLY A 679 -18.71 -1.73 -16.66
C GLY A 679 -17.63 -2.66 -16.11
N ASP A 680 -16.57 -2.17 -15.53
CA ASP A 680 -15.41 -3.04 -15.24
C ASP A 680 -14.93 -2.89 -13.81
N ARG A 681 -15.53 -3.69 -12.92
CA ARG A 681 -15.10 -3.80 -11.52
C ARG A 681 -14.07 -4.92 -11.29
N VAL A 682 -13.60 -5.55 -12.35
CA VAL A 682 -12.70 -6.71 -12.23
C VAL A 682 -11.24 -6.35 -12.47
N GLY A 683 -10.97 -5.16 -13.01
CA GLY A 683 -9.63 -4.69 -13.26
C GLY A 683 -8.90 -5.37 -14.40
N SER A 684 -7.68 -4.92 -14.65
CA SER A 684 -6.81 -5.38 -15.75
C SER A 684 -5.35 -5.16 -15.44
N ILE A 685 -4.47 -5.92 -16.08
CA ILE A 685 -3.03 -5.65 -16.13
C ILE A 685 -2.68 -5.22 -17.55
N PHE A 686 -2.04 -4.07 -17.67
CA PHE A 686 -1.53 -3.54 -18.93
C PHE A 686 0.00 -3.67 -19.01
N GLY A 687 0.51 -3.73 -20.23
CA GLY A 687 1.92 -3.59 -20.54
C GLY A 687 2.18 -2.27 -21.25
N ILE A 688 3.18 -1.54 -20.81
CA ILE A 688 3.70 -0.33 -21.44
C ILE A 688 5.10 -0.63 -21.96
N ARG A 689 5.31 -0.46 -23.27
CA ARG A 689 6.60 -0.65 -23.91
C ARG A 689 7.16 0.69 -24.38
N GLU A 690 8.28 1.10 -23.82
CA GLU A 690 8.97 2.32 -24.18
C GLU A 690 9.42 2.27 -25.67
N SER A 691 9.41 3.40 -26.35
CA SER A 691 9.88 3.49 -27.75
C SER A 691 11.37 3.15 -27.89
N SER A 692 12.15 3.27 -26.81
CA SER A 692 13.50 2.77 -26.67
C SER A 692 13.63 2.00 -25.36
N THR A 693 13.61 0.69 -25.43
CA THR A 693 13.77 -0.19 -24.27
C THR A 693 15.20 -0.27 -23.75
N SER A 694 16.19 0.07 -24.59
CA SER A 694 17.59 0.17 -24.20
C SER A 694 17.99 1.52 -23.59
N ALA A 695 17.19 2.56 -23.80
CA ALA A 695 17.40 3.90 -23.26
C ALA A 695 16.06 4.54 -22.85
N PRO A 696 15.35 3.99 -21.85
CA PRO A 696 14.00 4.44 -21.48
C PRO A 696 13.95 5.89 -21.05
N GLY A 697 15.03 6.42 -20.46
CA GLY A 697 15.12 7.82 -20.05
C GLY A 697 14.97 8.81 -21.21
N GLY A 698 15.37 8.43 -22.40
CA GLY A 698 15.20 9.24 -23.61
C GLY A 698 13.88 9.03 -24.35
N SER A 699 13.10 8.02 -23.99
CA SER A 699 11.83 7.73 -24.65
C SER A 699 10.79 8.80 -24.34
N LYS A 700 10.25 9.42 -25.39
CA LYS A 700 9.14 10.39 -25.30
C LYS A 700 7.78 9.76 -25.64
N THR A 701 7.78 8.56 -26.20
CA THR A 701 6.59 7.83 -26.59
C THR A 701 6.68 6.38 -26.12
N PHE A 702 5.52 5.73 -26.05
CA PHE A 702 5.40 4.33 -25.71
C PHE A 702 4.22 3.71 -26.47
N THR A 703 4.19 2.40 -26.51
CA THR A 703 3.01 1.64 -26.88
C THR A 703 2.43 0.96 -25.65
N TYR A 704 1.13 0.70 -25.64
CA TYR A 704 0.48 0.02 -24.54
C TYR A 704 -0.56 -0.99 -25.03
N PHE A 705 -0.77 -2.03 -24.23
CA PHE A 705 -1.75 -3.06 -24.53
C PHE A 705 -2.20 -3.78 -23.26
N ARG A 706 -3.40 -4.34 -23.31
CA ARG A 706 -3.89 -5.16 -22.20
C ARG A 706 -3.26 -6.53 -22.24
N VAL A 707 -2.56 -6.89 -21.16
CA VAL A 707 -1.95 -8.21 -20.97
C VAL A 707 -2.96 -9.19 -20.42
N TRP A 708 -3.74 -8.77 -19.41
CA TRP A 708 -4.72 -9.59 -18.73
C TRP A 708 -5.93 -8.76 -18.30
N LYS A 709 -7.08 -9.40 -18.22
CA LYS A 709 -8.31 -8.81 -17.71
C LYS A 709 -8.91 -9.71 -16.64
N GLY A 710 -9.39 -9.12 -15.57
CA GLY A 710 -10.13 -9.80 -14.51
C GLY A 710 -11.45 -10.40 -15.00
N GLU A 711 -11.94 -11.38 -14.30
CA GLU A 711 -13.20 -12.07 -14.58
C GLU A 711 -14.02 -12.26 -13.31
N THR A 712 -15.34 -12.16 -13.43
CA THR A 712 -16.24 -12.60 -12.36
C THR A 712 -16.43 -14.10 -12.42
N ALA A 713 -16.53 -14.77 -11.27
CA ALA A 713 -16.77 -16.21 -11.21
C ALA A 713 -18.09 -16.62 -11.89
N SER A 714 -19.09 -15.75 -11.87
CA SER A 714 -20.39 -15.98 -12.53
C SER A 714 -20.35 -15.89 -14.06
N LEU A 715 -19.33 -15.25 -14.63
CA LEU A 715 -19.13 -15.07 -16.07
C LEU A 715 -18.04 -15.99 -16.62
N SER A 716 -17.23 -16.58 -15.76
CA SER A 716 -16.15 -17.47 -16.17
C SER A 716 -16.67 -18.88 -16.48
N ALA A 717 -16.32 -19.40 -17.64
CA ALA A 717 -16.54 -20.80 -17.98
C ALA A 717 -15.62 -21.75 -17.17
N ALA A 718 -14.59 -21.21 -16.54
CA ALA A 718 -13.58 -21.90 -15.75
C ALA A 718 -13.31 -21.11 -14.45
N PRO A 719 -14.19 -21.24 -13.44
CA PRO A 719 -14.12 -20.45 -12.20
C PRO A 719 -12.80 -20.60 -11.43
N GLU A 720 -12.08 -21.68 -11.62
CA GLU A 720 -10.76 -21.95 -11.04
C GLU A 720 -9.71 -20.90 -11.47
N TYR A 721 -9.90 -20.22 -12.59
CA TYR A 721 -9.03 -19.17 -13.10
C TYR A 721 -9.57 -17.75 -12.85
N SER A 722 -10.74 -17.62 -12.21
CA SER A 722 -11.33 -16.32 -11.93
C SER A 722 -10.46 -15.53 -10.94
N ALA A 723 -10.14 -14.31 -11.30
CA ALA A 723 -9.46 -13.33 -10.47
C ALA A 723 -9.99 -11.94 -10.83
N ALA A 724 -10.06 -11.07 -9.88
CA ALA A 724 -10.49 -9.70 -10.07
C ALA A 724 -9.67 -8.76 -9.19
N LYS A 725 -9.65 -7.49 -9.55
CA LYS A 725 -8.96 -6.42 -8.83
C LYS A 725 -7.48 -6.75 -8.58
N PRO A 726 -6.67 -6.82 -9.65
CA PRO A 726 -5.23 -6.96 -9.50
C PRO A 726 -4.70 -5.71 -8.81
N ASP A 727 -3.79 -5.92 -7.90
CA ASP A 727 -3.17 -4.88 -7.12
C ASP A 727 -1.64 -4.99 -7.22
N ASN A 728 -0.96 -5.57 -6.22
CA ASN A 728 0.48 -5.70 -6.23
C ASN A 728 0.98 -6.67 -7.31
N ILE A 729 2.01 -6.27 -8.03
CA ILE A 729 2.70 -7.08 -9.05
C ILE A 729 4.09 -7.43 -8.53
N LEU A 730 4.53 -8.64 -8.83
CA LEU A 730 5.91 -9.08 -8.58
C LEU A 730 6.47 -9.73 -9.84
N ILE A 731 7.67 -9.33 -10.23
CA ILE A 731 8.43 -9.99 -11.31
C ILE A 731 9.45 -10.92 -10.68
N ASP A 732 9.36 -12.22 -10.98
CA ASP A 732 10.34 -13.17 -10.50
C ASP A 732 11.71 -13.00 -11.19
N ARG A 733 12.78 -13.57 -10.61
CA ARG A 733 14.16 -13.43 -11.13
C ARG A 733 14.27 -13.74 -12.62
N ASP A 734 13.42 -14.60 -13.17
CA ASP A 734 13.47 -15.09 -14.54
C ASP A 734 12.40 -14.44 -15.45
N GLY A 735 11.73 -13.37 -14.96
CA GLY A 735 10.78 -12.57 -15.74
C GLY A 735 9.33 -13.08 -15.67
N GLY A 736 9.02 -14.05 -14.81
CA GLY A 736 7.63 -14.49 -14.58
C GLY A 736 6.85 -13.45 -13.79
N VAL A 737 5.58 -13.25 -14.13
CA VAL A 737 4.70 -12.24 -13.56
C VAL A 737 3.78 -12.88 -12.52
N TRP A 738 3.75 -12.31 -11.35
CA TRP A 738 2.90 -12.67 -10.23
C TRP A 738 2.09 -11.46 -9.81
N PHE A 739 0.90 -11.67 -9.26
CA PHE A 739 0.12 -10.55 -8.71
C PHE A 739 -0.76 -10.99 -7.55
N GLY A 740 -0.99 -10.06 -6.64
CA GLY A 740 -2.00 -10.14 -5.60
C GLY A 740 -3.32 -9.51 -6.04
N THR A 741 -4.37 -9.68 -5.24
CA THR A 741 -5.66 -9.04 -5.47
C THR A 741 -6.14 -8.34 -4.21
N ASP A 742 -6.83 -7.18 -4.41
CA ASP A 742 -7.54 -6.43 -3.39
C ASP A 742 -9.03 -6.32 -3.73
N GLY A 743 -9.87 -6.99 -2.93
CA GLY A 743 -11.31 -6.94 -3.10
C GLY A 743 -11.90 -7.98 -4.06
N ASN A 744 -11.16 -9.06 -4.37
CA ASN A 744 -11.68 -10.23 -5.08
C ASN A 744 -12.88 -10.84 -4.32
N PHE A 745 -12.88 -10.73 -2.98
CA PHE A 745 -14.02 -11.11 -2.15
C PHE A 745 -15.28 -10.31 -2.49
N GLY A 746 -15.16 -9.01 -2.67
CA GLY A 746 -16.28 -8.13 -3.06
C GLY A 746 -16.92 -8.53 -4.41
N VAL A 747 -16.08 -8.93 -5.37
CA VAL A 747 -16.47 -9.26 -6.74
C VAL A 747 -16.87 -10.73 -6.91
N ASN A 748 -16.02 -11.64 -6.48
CA ASN A 748 -16.13 -13.07 -6.75
C ASN A 748 -16.62 -13.89 -5.55
N LYS A 749 -16.73 -13.27 -4.37
CA LYS A 749 -17.06 -13.93 -3.09
C LYS A 749 -16.08 -15.06 -2.72
N VAL A 750 -14.84 -14.90 -3.15
CA VAL A 750 -13.72 -15.78 -2.80
C VAL A 750 -12.60 -14.94 -2.21
N ALA A 751 -11.80 -15.55 -1.36
CA ALA A 751 -10.70 -14.87 -0.70
C ALA A 751 -9.69 -14.33 -1.71
N ASP A 752 -9.09 -13.19 -1.38
CA ASP A 752 -8.01 -12.61 -2.14
C ASP A 752 -6.81 -13.56 -2.17
N SER A 753 -6.03 -13.48 -3.21
CA SER A 753 -5.15 -14.57 -3.61
C SER A 753 -3.92 -14.05 -4.34
N VAL A 754 -2.86 -14.84 -4.34
CA VAL A 754 -1.70 -14.62 -5.22
C VAL A 754 -1.80 -15.54 -6.43
N TYR A 755 -1.58 -14.97 -7.59
CA TYR A 755 -1.66 -15.63 -8.89
C TYR A 755 -0.33 -15.57 -9.62
N TYR A 756 -0.07 -16.62 -10.42
CA TYR A 756 0.93 -16.61 -11.47
C TYR A 756 0.26 -16.36 -12.82
N LEU A 757 0.72 -15.36 -13.57
CA LEU A 757 0.20 -15.03 -14.88
C LEU A 757 1.02 -15.78 -15.96
N ASN A 758 0.36 -16.69 -16.66
CA ASN A 758 1.03 -17.51 -17.68
C ASN A 758 1.30 -16.72 -18.96
N GLN A 759 2.52 -16.33 -19.17
CA GLN A 759 2.99 -15.65 -20.37
C GLN A 759 4.02 -16.48 -21.17
N ASN A 760 4.04 -17.80 -20.99
CA ASN A 760 4.93 -18.67 -21.74
C ASN A 760 4.63 -18.59 -23.25
N PRO A 761 5.59 -18.15 -24.09
CA PRO A 761 5.38 -18.05 -25.54
C PRO A 761 4.97 -19.37 -26.21
N ALA A 762 5.37 -20.51 -25.63
CA ALA A 762 4.97 -21.83 -26.13
C ALA A 762 3.47 -22.11 -25.96
N HIS A 763 2.77 -21.33 -25.16
CA HIS A 763 1.33 -21.48 -24.90
C HIS A 763 0.47 -20.52 -25.73
N VAL A 764 1.08 -19.68 -26.56
CA VAL A 764 0.34 -18.77 -27.45
C VAL A 764 -0.61 -19.58 -28.35
N GLY A 765 -1.88 -19.15 -28.38
CA GLY A 765 -2.96 -19.84 -29.11
C GLY A 765 -3.69 -20.90 -28.28
N SER A 766 -3.23 -21.24 -27.09
CA SER A 766 -4.02 -22.01 -26.13
C SER A 766 -4.92 -21.12 -25.28
N GLU A 767 -5.99 -21.68 -24.72
CA GLU A 767 -6.86 -21.00 -23.77
C GLU A 767 -6.17 -20.61 -22.47
N TYR A 768 -4.99 -21.17 -22.21
CA TYR A 768 -4.19 -20.94 -20.99
C TYR A 768 -3.17 -19.81 -21.13
N PHE A 769 -2.93 -19.28 -22.33
CA PHE A 769 -2.06 -18.15 -22.52
C PHE A 769 -2.69 -16.89 -21.91
N ARG A 770 -1.93 -16.20 -21.09
CA ARG A 770 -2.38 -15.02 -20.31
C ARG A 770 -3.54 -15.33 -19.34
N ARG A 771 -3.63 -16.57 -18.86
CA ARG A 771 -4.49 -16.94 -17.73
C ARG A 771 -3.75 -16.78 -16.41
N ALA A 772 -4.51 -16.38 -15.38
CA ALA A 772 -4.05 -16.30 -13.99
C ALA A 772 -4.26 -17.63 -13.28
N PHE A 773 -3.20 -18.21 -12.75
CA PHE A 773 -3.22 -19.48 -12.02
C PHE A 773 -3.10 -19.19 -10.54
N ARG A 774 -4.15 -19.45 -9.76
CA ARG A 774 -4.15 -19.24 -8.32
C ARG A 774 -3.18 -20.20 -7.63
N VAL A 775 -2.21 -19.65 -6.91
CA VAL A 775 -1.15 -20.41 -6.20
C VAL A 775 -1.40 -20.42 -4.70
N LEU A 776 -1.94 -19.35 -4.17
CA LEU A 776 -2.16 -19.11 -2.76
C LEU A 776 -3.49 -18.37 -2.60
N SER A 777 -4.25 -18.70 -1.56
CA SER A 777 -5.44 -17.99 -1.13
C SER A 777 -5.31 -17.59 0.34
N LEU A 778 -5.70 -16.37 0.67
CA LEU A 778 -5.60 -15.78 2.00
C LEU A 778 -6.83 -16.08 2.87
N PRO A 779 -6.80 -15.69 4.15
CA PRO A 779 -7.98 -15.70 5.01
C PRO A 779 -9.11 -14.85 4.44
N SER A 780 -10.31 -15.03 4.99
CA SER A 780 -11.48 -14.31 4.55
C SER A 780 -11.27 -12.80 4.61
N ASP A 781 -11.56 -12.14 3.49
CA ASP A 781 -11.55 -10.68 3.39
C ASP A 781 -10.22 -10.04 3.80
N ALA A 782 -9.14 -10.70 3.48
CA ALA A 782 -7.78 -10.18 3.63
C ALA A 782 -7.22 -9.88 2.26
N GLU A 783 -6.63 -8.74 2.08
CA GLU A 783 -5.92 -8.37 0.87
C GLU A 783 -4.60 -9.15 0.73
N ALA A 784 -4.27 -9.54 -0.49
CA ALA A 784 -3.06 -10.28 -0.85
C ALA A 784 -2.00 -9.32 -1.40
N THR A 785 -1.19 -8.75 -0.51
CA THR A 785 -0.29 -7.64 -0.87
C THR A 785 1.18 -7.96 -0.59
N GLY A 786 2.06 -7.12 -1.08
CA GLY A 786 3.51 -7.14 -0.84
C GLY A 786 4.24 -8.45 -1.17
N PRO A 787 3.95 -9.18 -2.24
CA PRO A 787 4.65 -10.43 -2.52
C PRO A 787 6.14 -10.18 -2.76
N ALA A 788 7.01 -10.96 -2.10
CA ALA A 788 8.46 -10.85 -2.25
C ALA A 788 9.15 -12.21 -2.17
N PHE A 789 10.05 -12.50 -3.11
CA PHE A 789 10.81 -13.76 -3.07
C PHE A 789 12.07 -13.66 -2.22
N SER A 790 12.41 -14.75 -1.54
CA SER A 790 13.77 -14.96 -1.01
C SER A 790 14.79 -15.00 -2.15
N SER A 791 16.07 -14.71 -1.85
CA SER A 791 17.12 -14.64 -2.89
C SER A 791 17.29 -15.93 -3.68
N ASP A 792 17.01 -17.09 -3.09
CA ASP A 792 17.06 -18.40 -3.75
C ASP A 792 15.73 -18.81 -4.41
N MET A 793 14.71 -17.94 -4.37
CA MET A 793 13.38 -18.16 -4.94
C MET A 793 12.61 -19.36 -4.31
N LYS A 794 13.01 -19.83 -3.13
CA LYS A 794 12.34 -20.96 -2.47
C LYS A 794 11.20 -20.54 -1.56
N THR A 795 11.20 -19.29 -1.10
CA THR A 795 10.15 -18.73 -0.26
C THR A 795 9.56 -17.50 -0.92
N LEU A 796 8.25 -17.43 -0.95
CA LEU A 796 7.46 -16.24 -1.26
C LEU A 796 6.90 -15.70 0.05
N PHE A 797 7.31 -14.51 0.45
CA PHE A 797 6.66 -13.76 1.52
C PHE A 797 5.45 -13.03 0.96
N VAL A 798 4.38 -12.97 1.75
CA VAL A 798 3.13 -12.28 1.39
C VAL A 798 2.56 -11.62 2.63
N SER A 799 2.03 -10.45 2.47
CA SER A 799 1.26 -9.75 3.49
C SER A 799 -0.20 -10.23 3.47
N VAL A 800 -0.73 -10.48 4.66
CA VAL A 800 -2.16 -10.68 4.93
C VAL A 800 -2.65 -9.37 5.53
N GLN A 801 -3.13 -8.47 4.69
CA GLN A 801 -3.58 -7.15 5.12
C GLN A 801 -5.03 -7.24 5.62
N HIS A 802 -5.40 -6.47 6.59
CA HIS A 802 -6.74 -6.26 7.19
C HIS A 802 -7.72 -7.45 7.16
N PRO A 803 -7.37 -8.66 7.63
CA PRO A 803 -8.27 -9.82 7.56
C PRO A 803 -9.61 -9.52 8.26
N GLY A 804 -10.72 -9.74 7.55
CA GLY A 804 -12.08 -9.54 8.05
C GLY A 804 -12.54 -8.08 8.09
N GLU A 805 -11.99 -7.17 7.29
CA GLU A 805 -12.35 -5.75 7.31
C GLU A 805 -13.84 -5.50 7.05
N ASP A 806 -14.40 -6.09 6.01
CA ASP A 806 -15.81 -6.00 5.64
C ASP A 806 -16.63 -7.20 6.13
N ASN A 807 -15.99 -8.21 6.67
CA ASN A 807 -16.59 -9.46 7.12
C ASN A 807 -15.96 -9.93 8.44
N PHE A 808 -16.22 -11.18 8.81
CA PHE A 808 -15.69 -11.78 10.02
C PHE A 808 -14.41 -12.58 9.71
N SER A 809 -13.37 -12.34 10.50
CA SER A 809 -12.16 -13.16 10.55
C SER A 809 -11.71 -13.34 12.01
N VAL A 810 -11.02 -14.43 12.28
CA VAL A 810 -10.30 -14.69 13.54
C VAL A 810 -8.83 -15.03 13.28
N TRP A 811 -8.36 -14.75 12.09
CA TRP A 811 -6.98 -15.00 11.64
C TRP A 811 -5.97 -14.16 12.46
N PRO A 812 -4.79 -14.72 12.75
CA PRO A 812 -4.36 -16.11 12.75
C PRO A 812 -4.70 -16.84 14.04
#